data_1c79fb87ef5399f83a0f4bef4e4ade2a
#
_entry.id   1c79fb87ef5399f83a0f4bef4e4ade2a
#
_cell.length_a   1.000
_cell.length_b   1.000
_cell.length_c   1.000
_cell.angle_alpha   90.00
_cell.angle_beta   90.00
_cell.angle_gamma   90.00
#
_symmetry.space_group_name_H-M   'P 1'
#
loop_
_entity.id
_entity.type
_entity.pdbx_description
1 polymer ?
#
loop_
_entity_poly.entity_id
_entity_poly.type
_entity_poly.pdbx_seq_one_letter_code
_entity_poly.pdbx_strand_id
1 'polypeptide(L)'
;MSDWKSMLPPKVLEILAEDGITSLYPPQEKAVPLVLQGKNLVLAVPTASGKSLVAYLAAVKRVLEDHGKVLYIVPLKALAAEKLEELRRFEQLGIRVGMSIGDYDDGDRDIDRLDILVATSEKADAIMRHRSEWVRSMSLVIADEVHLMNDPGRGPTLEITLAKFRMLNPNVQVIALSATVGNSKEMAEWLNAEHVAMDWRPVKLKEGVLLEDTINFTDNTRRKVKRLEDQVWSLVKDTIDEGGQALVFVNTRRSTETLAGKFARLVKEKPDEAVVKQLNESFQDEHTSLGLSLKDCMRNGMAFHNAALSNEHRTLVERLFKAGKIKCIVATPTLAAGINLPARRVIVRDVNRFDDGGYVPLPVMEVKQMCGRAGRPRYDPYGEAVLIAKTVEQSHMLFENYLLGEPEDVISKVGNEHVLRAHVLALIATDTANTRAAILDFLRRTFYAHQKGEEGMEEAVDNIVRFLWEEGMVRCLGTELLALEPEADLKATFFGRRVSDLYIDPMSAVKLRDGLLAYVPGEKTLGFLHAVCSTPDMLNLYLKRDDFDNLTEVVLERKAEMLFMMPDMETPDYEYFLSEVKTALVLDSWIAEKDEEEMHRAFGTGPGDIHNKVEIGEWLLYSMRELSNIFNKDCYPILTKLMTRMRYGVREDLLEMVELKGVGRVRARSLYKKGFTSWEKIREADVHSISAVIGIGDTLAERIKKQVDPDFVPSKSVKPRPRKEETPEVKSEPKGEPRKRQTNLFDF
;
A
#
# COMPACT_ATOMS: atom_id res chain seq x y z
N MET A 1 1.83 40.66 5.97
CA MET A 1 1.44 39.27 6.23
C MET A 1 -0.07 39.22 6.10
N SER A 2 -0.62 38.48 5.15
CA SER A 2 -2.09 38.28 5.04
C SER A 2 -2.57 37.55 6.28
N ASP A 3 -3.58 38.09 6.94
CA ASP A 3 -4.20 37.44 8.09
C ASP A 3 -4.98 36.22 7.57
N TRP A 4 -4.32 35.06 7.53
CA TRP A 4 -4.91 33.81 7.08
C TRP A 4 -6.15 33.41 7.89
N LYS A 5 -6.25 33.89 9.15
CA LYS A 5 -7.40 33.63 10.02
C LYS A 5 -8.67 34.28 9.50
N SER A 6 -8.56 35.47 8.92
CA SER A 6 -9.70 36.16 8.32
C SER A 6 -10.22 35.48 7.04
N MET A 7 -9.46 34.55 6.47
CA MET A 7 -9.80 33.79 5.26
C MET A 7 -10.50 32.47 5.54
N LEU A 8 -10.77 32.13 6.81
CA LEU A 8 -11.41 30.88 7.24
C LEU A 8 -12.63 31.15 8.11
N PRO A 9 -13.66 30.28 8.04
CA PRO A 9 -14.80 30.36 8.94
C PRO A 9 -14.37 30.29 10.42
N PRO A 10 -15.00 31.07 11.34
CA PRO A 10 -14.61 31.09 12.75
C PRO A 10 -14.62 29.70 13.42
N LYS A 11 -15.59 28.84 13.09
CA LYS A 11 -15.69 27.47 13.61
C LYS A 11 -14.48 26.59 13.24
N VAL A 12 -13.85 26.83 12.09
CA VAL A 12 -12.61 26.12 11.70
C VAL A 12 -11.46 26.55 12.63
N LEU A 13 -11.39 27.85 12.95
CA LEU A 13 -10.38 28.37 13.87
C LEU A 13 -10.56 27.84 15.31
N GLU A 14 -11.79 27.60 15.74
CA GLU A 14 -12.11 26.99 17.03
C GLU A 14 -11.54 25.56 17.10
N ILE A 15 -11.79 24.73 16.06
CA ILE A 15 -11.26 23.37 15.96
C ILE A 15 -9.73 23.38 15.98
N LEU A 16 -9.10 24.27 15.20
CA LEU A 16 -7.65 24.39 15.19
C LEU A 16 -7.09 24.79 16.56
N ALA A 17 -7.80 25.67 17.26
CA ALA A 17 -7.38 26.08 18.61
C ALA A 17 -7.52 24.95 19.64
N GLU A 18 -8.57 24.12 19.54
CA GLU A 18 -8.74 22.92 20.36
C GLU A 18 -7.59 21.91 20.13
N ASP A 19 -7.12 21.79 18.89
CA ASP A 19 -5.94 20.99 18.51
C ASP A 19 -4.59 21.68 18.89
N GLY A 20 -4.63 22.87 19.48
CA GLY A 20 -3.45 23.64 19.87
C GLY A 20 -2.74 24.34 18.72
N ILE A 21 -3.39 24.45 17.54
CA ILE A 21 -2.86 25.16 16.37
C ILE A 21 -3.27 26.63 16.44
N THR A 22 -2.46 27.44 17.08
CA THR A 22 -2.69 28.88 17.23
C THR A 22 -1.91 29.72 16.25
N SER A 23 -0.84 29.17 15.67
CA SER A 23 0.04 29.79 14.68
C SER A 23 0.46 28.77 13.61
N LEU A 24 0.79 29.24 12.44
CA LEU A 24 1.30 28.44 11.35
C LEU A 24 2.83 28.32 11.41
N TYR A 25 3.35 27.24 10.89
CA TYR A 25 4.78 27.08 10.64
C TYR A 25 5.23 27.90 9.41
N PRO A 26 6.49 28.31 9.29
CA PRO A 26 6.97 29.14 8.20
C PRO A 26 6.61 28.68 6.79
N PRO A 27 6.66 27.37 6.44
CA PRO A 27 6.17 26.90 5.15
C PRO A 27 4.66 27.07 4.99
N GLN A 28 3.89 26.84 6.06
CA GLN A 28 2.44 27.00 6.07
C GLN A 28 2.02 28.45 5.93
N GLU A 29 2.74 29.39 6.58
CA GLU A 29 2.49 30.84 6.46
C GLU A 29 2.59 31.33 5.01
N LYS A 30 3.48 30.71 4.20
CA LYS A 30 3.60 31.01 2.79
C LYS A 30 2.54 30.32 1.94
N ALA A 31 2.23 29.07 2.25
CA ALA A 31 1.38 28.21 1.43
C ALA A 31 -0.14 28.43 1.66
N VAL A 32 -0.56 28.61 2.92
CA VAL A 32 -1.98 28.71 3.29
C VAL A 32 -2.69 29.87 2.57
N PRO A 33 -2.17 31.11 2.53
CA PRO A 33 -2.84 32.19 1.81
C PRO A 33 -3.04 31.91 0.33
N LEU A 34 -2.10 31.20 -0.32
CA LEU A 34 -2.18 30.86 -1.75
C LEU A 34 -3.33 29.87 -2.01
N VAL A 35 -3.39 28.79 -1.23
CA VAL A 35 -4.43 27.76 -1.42
C VAL A 35 -5.82 28.27 -1.05
N LEU A 36 -5.93 29.15 -0.04
CA LEU A 36 -7.20 29.77 0.35
C LEU A 36 -7.70 30.80 -0.68
N GLN A 37 -6.82 31.32 -1.53
CA GLN A 37 -7.17 32.15 -2.71
C GLN A 37 -7.55 31.31 -3.93
N GLY A 38 -7.51 29.98 -3.84
CA GLY A 38 -7.86 29.11 -4.94
C GLY A 38 -6.73 28.87 -5.95
N LYS A 39 -5.50 29.25 -5.64
CA LYS A 39 -4.34 29.01 -6.50
C LYS A 39 -3.90 27.55 -6.43
N ASN A 40 -3.44 27.01 -7.55
CA ASN A 40 -2.71 25.75 -7.56
C ASN A 40 -1.40 25.89 -6.79
N LEU A 41 -0.97 24.83 -6.10
CA LEU A 41 0.23 24.86 -5.28
C LEU A 41 1.03 23.57 -5.41
N VAL A 42 2.35 23.68 -5.57
CA VAL A 42 3.31 22.61 -5.24
C VAL A 42 4.05 23.01 -3.96
N LEU A 43 3.85 22.23 -2.91
CA LEU A 43 4.49 22.40 -1.60
C LEU A 43 5.54 21.32 -1.40
N ALA A 44 6.82 21.67 -1.57
CA ALA A 44 7.96 20.78 -1.43
C ALA A 44 8.72 21.09 -0.14
N VAL A 45 8.45 20.35 0.91
CA VAL A 45 9.05 20.55 2.24
C VAL A 45 9.31 19.20 2.91
N PRO A 46 10.28 19.11 3.85
CA PRO A 46 10.61 17.85 4.51
C PRO A 46 9.41 17.18 5.19
N THR A 47 9.53 15.89 5.45
CA THR A 47 8.54 15.14 6.23
C THR A 47 8.41 15.75 7.64
N ALA A 48 7.23 15.65 8.25
CA ALA A 48 6.88 16.22 9.56
C ALA A 48 6.87 17.77 9.64
N SER A 49 6.88 18.49 8.51
CA SER A 49 6.74 19.96 8.45
C SER A 49 5.28 20.46 8.45
N GLY A 50 4.29 19.56 8.57
CA GLY A 50 2.87 19.91 8.62
C GLY A 50 2.22 20.21 7.27
N LYS A 51 2.69 19.60 6.17
CA LYS A 51 2.14 19.75 4.80
C LYS A 51 0.62 19.54 4.74
N SER A 52 0.14 18.47 5.41
CA SER A 52 -1.27 18.06 5.36
C SER A 52 -2.22 19.17 5.84
N LEU A 53 -1.82 19.98 6.83
CA LEU A 53 -2.67 21.07 7.33
C LEU A 53 -3.01 22.08 6.22
N VAL A 54 -2.06 22.40 5.33
CA VAL A 54 -2.30 23.32 4.20
C VAL A 54 -3.41 22.77 3.30
N ALA A 55 -3.35 21.49 2.99
CA ALA A 55 -4.36 20.79 2.18
C ALA A 55 -5.72 20.71 2.89
N TYR A 56 -5.74 20.43 4.20
CA TYR A 56 -6.99 20.36 4.97
C TYR A 56 -7.70 21.70 5.03
N LEU A 57 -6.98 22.80 5.25
CA LEU A 57 -7.58 24.13 5.28
C LEU A 57 -8.20 24.51 3.94
N ALA A 58 -7.52 24.18 2.84
CA ALA A 58 -8.08 24.37 1.50
C ALA A 58 -9.33 23.52 1.27
N ALA A 59 -9.29 22.22 1.65
CA ALA A 59 -10.41 21.31 1.51
C ALA A 59 -11.65 21.77 2.28
N VAL A 60 -11.46 22.09 3.56
CA VAL A 60 -12.56 22.54 4.44
C VAL A 60 -13.17 23.83 3.93
N LYS A 61 -12.36 24.80 3.50
CA LYS A 61 -12.86 26.04 2.93
C LYS A 61 -13.68 25.79 1.68
N ARG A 62 -13.18 24.96 0.74
CA ARG A 62 -13.90 24.60 -0.49
C ARG A 62 -15.28 24.00 -0.22
N VAL A 63 -15.38 23.12 0.77
CA VAL A 63 -16.66 22.50 1.12
C VAL A 63 -17.61 23.50 1.78
N LEU A 64 -17.13 24.30 2.73
CA LEU A 64 -18.00 25.16 3.53
C LEU A 64 -18.45 26.43 2.79
N GLU A 65 -17.59 27.04 1.99
CA GLU A 65 -17.90 28.32 1.32
C GLU A 65 -18.36 28.12 -0.12
N ASP A 66 -17.73 27.22 -0.87
CA ASP A 66 -17.99 27.04 -2.30
C ASP A 66 -18.95 25.85 -2.56
N HIS A 67 -19.32 25.10 -1.53
CA HIS A 67 -20.07 23.85 -1.63
C HIS A 67 -19.46 22.87 -2.64
N GLY A 68 -18.14 22.95 -2.81
CA GLY A 68 -17.37 22.15 -3.73
C GLY A 68 -17.03 20.78 -3.18
N LYS A 69 -16.76 19.84 -4.07
CA LYS A 69 -16.26 18.50 -3.71
C LYS A 69 -14.75 18.43 -3.79
N VAL A 70 -14.16 17.63 -2.93
CA VAL A 70 -12.70 17.49 -2.80
C VAL A 70 -12.29 16.02 -2.96
N LEU A 71 -11.29 15.79 -3.79
CA LEU A 71 -10.59 14.51 -3.89
C LEU A 71 -9.21 14.63 -3.25
N TYR A 72 -8.91 13.78 -2.27
CA TYR A 72 -7.62 13.64 -1.63
C TYR A 72 -6.95 12.34 -2.07
N ILE A 73 -5.95 12.43 -2.94
CA ILE A 73 -5.23 11.28 -3.49
C ILE A 73 -4.02 10.97 -2.60
N VAL A 74 -3.90 9.72 -2.20
CA VAL A 74 -2.77 9.20 -1.41
C VAL A 74 -2.16 7.98 -2.09
N PRO A 75 -0.87 7.69 -1.91
CA PRO A 75 -0.21 6.57 -2.58
C PRO A 75 -0.51 5.20 -1.96
N LEU A 76 -0.98 5.14 -0.71
CA LEU A 76 -1.12 3.90 0.05
C LEU A 76 -2.42 3.82 0.83
N LYS A 77 -3.02 2.62 0.89
CA LYS A 77 -4.23 2.33 1.68
C LYS A 77 -4.10 2.75 3.16
N ALA A 78 -2.92 2.54 3.76
CA ALA A 78 -2.65 2.93 5.15
C ALA A 78 -2.70 4.45 5.36
N LEU A 79 -2.13 5.23 4.43
CA LEU A 79 -2.20 6.69 4.46
C LEU A 79 -3.63 7.19 4.25
N ALA A 80 -4.45 6.50 3.46
CA ALA A 80 -5.85 6.88 3.29
C ALA A 80 -6.62 6.80 4.61
N ALA A 81 -6.40 5.76 5.40
CA ALA A 81 -7.01 5.61 6.71
C ALA A 81 -6.55 6.71 7.69
N GLU A 82 -5.26 7.06 7.69
CA GLU A 82 -4.71 8.16 8.51
C GLU A 82 -5.35 9.51 8.12
N LYS A 83 -5.40 9.82 6.81
CA LYS A 83 -6.00 11.06 6.32
C LYS A 83 -7.49 11.16 6.60
N LEU A 84 -8.21 10.03 6.50
CA LEU A 84 -9.62 9.96 6.88
C LEU A 84 -9.81 10.31 8.36
N GLU A 85 -9.02 9.69 9.25
CA GLU A 85 -9.08 9.94 10.70
C GLU A 85 -8.81 11.43 11.01
N GLU A 86 -7.78 11.99 10.39
CA GLU A 86 -7.44 13.41 10.55
C GLU A 86 -8.52 14.35 10.02
N LEU A 87 -9.20 14.04 8.92
CA LEU A 87 -10.25 14.86 8.33
C LEU A 87 -11.58 14.75 9.07
N ARG A 88 -11.86 13.64 9.74
CA ARG A 88 -13.11 13.41 10.49
C ARG A 88 -13.38 14.44 11.57
N ARG A 89 -12.36 15.10 12.11
CA ARG A 89 -12.55 16.18 13.09
C ARG A 89 -13.41 17.33 12.53
N PHE A 90 -13.43 17.51 11.21
CA PHE A 90 -14.24 18.54 10.56
C PHE A 90 -15.67 18.08 10.27
N GLU A 91 -16.04 16.82 10.56
CA GLU A 91 -17.42 16.31 10.43
C GLU A 91 -18.41 17.08 11.35
N GLN A 92 -17.91 17.60 12.48
CA GLN A 92 -18.71 18.49 13.35
C GLN A 92 -19.15 19.80 12.66
N LEU A 93 -18.57 20.16 11.51
CA LEU A 93 -19.00 21.28 10.67
C LEU A 93 -20.04 20.87 9.62
N GLY A 94 -20.51 19.63 9.63
CA GLY A 94 -21.45 19.08 8.65
C GLY A 94 -20.77 18.56 7.38
N ILE A 95 -19.44 18.47 7.33
CA ILE A 95 -18.68 17.94 6.21
C ILE A 95 -18.73 16.41 6.24
N ARG A 96 -19.06 15.79 5.13
CA ARG A 96 -19.11 14.32 4.97
C ARG A 96 -17.80 13.83 4.37
N VAL A 97 -17.00 13.15 5.19
CA VAL A 97 -15.72 12.60 4.77
C VAL A 97 -15.83 11.10 4.59
N GLY A 98 -15.29 10.58 3.51
CA GLY A 98 -15.24 9.14 3.26
C GLY A 98 -13.98 8.70 2.56
N MET A 99 -13.76 7.39 2.53
CA MET A 99 -12.61 6.78 1.90
C MET A 99 -13.08 5.71 0.92
N SER A 100 -12.43 5.68 -0.23
CA SER A 100 -12.58 4.60 -1.20
C SER A 100 -11.21 4.00 -1.49
N ILE A 101 -11.00 2.81 -0.95
CA ILE A 101 -9.80 2.00 -1.11
C ILE A 101 -10.23 0.55 -1.25
N GLY A 102 -9.75 -0.18 -2.22
CA GLY A 102 -10.09 -1.60 -2.39
C GLY A 102 -10.42 -1.95 -3.82
N ASP A 103 -10.94 -3.17 -4.01
CA ASP A 103 -11.10 -3.79 -5.29
C ASP A 103 -12.07 -3.01 -6.21
N TYR A 104 -11.80 -3.13 -7.49
CA TYR A 104 -12.32 -2.28 -8.57
C TYR A 104 -13.85 -2.34 -8.75
N ASP A 105 -14.52 -3.37 -8.20
CA ASP A 105 -15.94 -3.67 -8.45
C ASP A 105 -16.88 -3.43 -7.25
N ASP A 106 -16.37 -3.06 -6.08
CA ASP A 106 -17.24 -2.69 -4.97
C ASP A 106 -17.93 -1.36 -5.29
N GLY A 107 -19.21 -1.47 -5.64
CA GLY A 107 -20.04 -0.34 -5.98
C GLY A 107 -20.08 0.70 -4.88
N ASP A 108 -19.25 1.70 -5.01
CA ASP A 108 -19.19 2.91 -4.17
C ASP A 108 -20.50 3.72 -4.34
N ARG A 109 -21.65 3.16 -3.90
CA ARG A 109 -23.01 3.73 -4.10
C ARG A 109 -23.18 5.09 -3.46
N ASP A 110 -22.37 5.43 -2.45
CA ASP A 110 -22.53 6.65 -1.65
C ASP A 110 -21.45 7.72 -1.89
N ILE A 111 -20.51 7.52 -2.85
CA ILE A 111 -19.45 8.51 -3.15
C ILE A 111 -20.05 9.89 -3.49
N ASP A 112 -21.16 9.90 -4.20
CA ASP A 112 -21.79 11.15 -4.63
C ASP A 112 -22.29 12.01 -3.45
N ARG A 113 -22.47 11.40 -2.28
CA ARG A 113 -22.91 12.09 -1.05
C ARG A 113 -21.75 12.68 -0.26
N LEU A 114 -20.51 12.26 -0.55
CA LEU A 114 -19.33 12.75 0.16
C LEU A 114 -18.95 14.14 -0.33
N ASP A 115 -18.48 14.95 0.60
CA ASP A 115 -17.90 16.27 0.34
C ASP A 115 -16.37 16.16 0.15
N ILE A 116 -15.72 15.28 0.93
CA ILE A 116 -14.31 14.96 0.80
C ILE A 116 -14.16 13.45 0.64
N LEU A 117 -13.56 13.02 -0.47
CA LEU A 117 -13.20 11.63 -0.73
C LEU A 117 -11.69 11.45 -0.63
N VAL A 118 -11.24 10.53 0.22
CA VAL A 118 -9.84 10.07 0.27
C VAL A 118 -9.72 8.78 -0.53
N ALA A 119 -8.82 8.74 -1.49
CA ALA A 119 -8.67 7.57 -2.37
C ALA A 119 -7.20 7.35 -2.77
N THR A 120 -6.85 6.12 -3.17
CA THR A 120 -5.57 5.89 -3.88
C THR A 120 -5.66 6.38 -5.32
N SER A 121 -4.50 6.55 -5.98
CA SER A 121 -4.44 6.98 -7.40
C SER A 121 -5.17 6.00 -8.32
N GLU A 122 -5.03 4.70 -8.08
CA GLU A 122 -5.68 3.64 -8.85
C GLU A 122 -7.21 3.72 -8.68
N LYS A 123 -7.68 3.91 -7.45
CA LYS A 123 -9.12 4.03 -7.19
C LYS A 123 -9.69 5.33 -7.74
N ALA A 124 -8.95 6.43 -7.69
CA ALA A 124 -9.35 7.69 -8.30
C ALA A 124 -9.50 7.54 -9.82
N ASP A 125 -8.53 6.90 -10.52
CA ASP A 125 -8.62 6.63 -11.95
C ASP A 125 -9.78 5.67 -12.28
N ALA A 126 -10.02 4.63 -11.46
CA ALA A 126 -11.16 3.72 -11.63
C ALA A 126 -12.51 4.45 -11.52
N ILE A 127 -12.68 5.32 -10.52
CA ILE A 127 -13.90 6.14 -10.37
C ILE A 127 -14.09 7.05 -11.59
N MET A 128 -13.02 7.65 -12.10
CA MET A 128 -13.05 8.51 -13.30
C MET A 128 -13.51 7.78 -14.55
N ARG A 129 -13.18 6.50 -14.72
CA ARG A 129 -13.59 5.69 -15.87
C ARG A 129 -15.11 5.48 -15.92
N HIS A 130 -15.77 5.42 -14.76
CA HIS A 130 -17.20 5.11 -14.66
C HIS A 130 -18.09 6.34 -14.38
N ARG A 131 -17.51 7.49 -13.94
CA ARG A 131 -18.25 8.65 -13.42
C ARG A 131 -17.67 9.98 -13.87
N SER A 132 -17.74 10.28 -15.17
CA SER A 132 -17.22 11.53 -15.73
C SER A 132 -17.87 12.79 -15.16
N GLU A 133 -19.16 12.75 -14.81
CA GLU A 133 -19.86 13.87 -14.18
C GLU A 133 -19.33 14.16 -12.77
N TRP A 134 -18.99 13.13 -12.02
CA TRP A 134 -18.37 13.27 -10.71
C TRP A 134 -17.05 14.04 -10.80
N VAL A 135 -16.21 13.74 -11.81
CA VAL A 135 -14.94 14.47 -12.06
C VAL A 135 -15.18 15.96 -12.27
N ARG A 136 -16.22 16.31 -13.04
CA ARG A 136 -16.57 17.72 -13.30
C ARG A 136 -17.08 18.45 -12.06
N SER A 137 -17.59 17.72 -11.09
CA SER A 137 -18.08 18.30 -9.81
C SER A 137 -16.95 18.57 -8.81
N MET A 138 -15.72 18.07 -9.05
CA MET A 138 -14.57 18.32 -8.17
C MET A 138 -14.09 19.76 -8.30
N SER A 139 -13.99 20.46 -7.17
CA SER A 139 -13.44 21.80 -7.10
C SER A 139 -11.99 21.84 -6.67
N LEU A 140 -11.54 20.78 -5.99
CA LEU A 140 -10.17 20.66 -5.48
C LEU A 140 -9.69 19.20 -5.59
N VAL A 141 -8.48 19.01 -6.11
CA VAL A 141 -7.73 17.76 -6.09
C VAL A 141 -6.45 17.97 -5.29
N ILE A 142 -6.24 17.16 -4.28
CA ILE A 142 -5.02 17.13 -3.48
C ILE A 142 -4.28 15.85 -3.84
N ALA A 143 -3.02 15.98 -4.26
CA ALA A 143 -2.11 14.86 -4.51
C ALA A 143 -1.04 14.83 -3.41
N ASP A 144 -1.16 13.90 -2.47
CA ASP A 144 -0.18 13.73 -1.40
C ASP A 144 0.98 12.85 -1.87
N GLU A 145 2.18 13.15 -1.38
CA GLU A 145 3.44 12.50 -1.73
C GLU A 145 3.66 12.41 -3.26
N VAL A 146 3.40 13.53 -3.98
CA VAL A 146 3.42 13.58 -5.46
C VAL A 146 4.77 13.20 -6.07
N HIS A 147 5.86 13.25 -5.31
CA HIS A 147 7.18 12.76 -5.74
C HIS A 147 7.19 11.27 -6.08
N LEU A 148 6.17 10.50 -5.63
CA LEU A 148 5.99 9.11 -6.03
C LEU A 148 5.59 8.94 -7.51
N MET A 149 5.45 10.02 -8.29
CA MET A 149 5.44 9.92 -9.76
C MET A 149 6.72 9.27 -10.30
N ASN A 150 7.82 9.27 -9.53
CA ASN A 150 9.05 8.54 -9.88
C ASN A 150 8.96 7.01 -9.65
N ASP A 151 7.92 6.52 -8.97
CA ASP A 151 7.70 5.08 -8.77
C ASP A 151 7.20 4.43 -10.07
N PRO A 152 7.88 3.36 -10.57
CA PRO A 152 7.50 2.74 -11.84
C PRO A 152 6.09 2.14 -11.85
N GLY A 153 5.58 1.66 -10.70
CA GLY A 153 4.29 1.00 -10.60
C GLY A 153 3.12 1.96 -10.40
N ARG A 154 3.28 3.01 -9.57
CA ARG A 154 2.19 3.90 -9.14
C ARG A 154 2.26 5.28 -9.77
N GLY A 155 3.47 5.74 -10.08
CA GLY A 155 3.71 7.07 -10.62
C GLY A 155 2.89 7.39 -11.85
N PRO A 156 2.87 6.52 -12.86
CA PRO A 156 2.12 6.76 -14.09
C PRO A 156 0.62 6.96 -13.86
N THR A 157 0.01 6.14 -13.00
CA THR A 157 -1.42 6.29 -12.69
C THR A 157 -1.72 7.61 -12.02
N LEU A 158 -0.88 8.06 -11.08
CA LEU A 158 -1.03 9.37 -10.45
C LEU A 158 -0.91 10.51 -11.46
N GLU A 159 0.11 10.46 -12.32
CA GLU A 159 0.35 11.48 -13.36
C GLU A 159 -0.81 11.57 -14.34
N ILE A 160 -1.24 10.43 -14.89
CA ILE A 160 -2.37 10.34 -15.83
C ILE A 160 -3.67 10.82 -15.17
N THR A 161 -3.90 10.45 -13.90
CA THR A 161 -5.07 10.90 -13.13
C THR A 161 -5.09 12.44 -13.02
N LEU A 162 -3.97 13.06 -12.66
CA LEU A 162 -3.86 14.52 -12.58
C LEU A 162 -4.05 15.19 -13.95
N ALA A 163 -3.45 14.63 -15.01
CA ALA A 163 -3.63 15.14 -16.38
C ALA A 163 -5.10 15.05 -16.83
N LYS A 164 -5.79 13.94 -16.55
CA LYS A 164 -7.24 13.77 -16.83
C LYS A 164 -8.09 14.79 -16.08
N PHE A 165 -7.86 14.99 -14.77
CA PHE A 165 -8.60 16.00 -14.01
C PHE A 165 -8.47 17.37 -14.62
N ARG A 166 -7.26 17.80 -14.95
CA ARG A 166 -6.99 19.11 -15.55
C ARG A 166 -7.59 19.27 -16.95
N MET A 167 -7.69 18.18 -17.71
CA MET A 167 -8.35 18.19 -19.01
C MET A 167 -9.86 18.27 -18.89
N LEU A 168 -10.48 17.42 -18.03
CA LEU A 168 -11.94 17.31 -17.90
C LEU A 168 -12.54 18.46 -17.08
N ASN A 169 -11.76 19.06 -16.20
CA ASN A 169 -12.14 20.20 -15.36
C ASN A 169 -11.00 21.22 -15.29
N PRO A 170 -10.87 22.10 -16.29
CA PRO A 170 -9.78 23.09 -16.34
C PRO A 170 -9.75 24.08 -15.16
N ASN A 171 -10.86 24.22 -14.44
CA ASN A 171 -10.99 25.13 -13.29
C ASN A 171 -10.71 24.45 -11.95
N VAL A 172 -10.39 23.15 -11.94
CA VAL A 172 -10.09 22.42 -10.70
C VAL A 172 -8.81 22.97 -10.08
N GLN A 173 -8.86 23.29 -8.79
CA GLN A 173 -7.67 23.62 -8.04
C GLN A 173 -6.85 22.35 -7.79
N VAL A 174 -5.54 22.39 -7.98
CA VAL A 174 -4.63 21.27 -7.70
C VAL A 174 -3.64 21.67 -6.60
N ILE A 175 -3.56 20.88 -5.55
CA ILE A 175 -2.55 21.01 -4.48
C ILE A 175 -1.71 19.75 -4.48
N ALA A 176 -0.44 19.86 -4.80
CA ALA A 176 0.53 18.77 -4.79
C ALA A 176 1.48 18.93 -3.59
N LEU A 177 1.44 17.93 -2.69
CA LEU A 177 2.31 17.88 -1.51
C LEU A 177 3.47 16.93 -1.82
N SER A 178 4.70 17.40 -1.60
CA SER A 178 5.91 16.62 -1.89
C SER A 178 6.87 16.63 -0.70
N ALA A 179 7.71 15.59 -0.60
CA ALA A 179 8.98 15.70 0.08
C ALA A 179 9.90 16.67 -0.69
N THR A 180 11.05 16.98 -0.14
CA THR A 180 12.08 17.73 -0.85
C THR A 180 12.63 16.91 -2.02
N VAL A 181 12.54 17.43 -3.23
CA VAL A 181 13.03 16.82 -4.49
C VAL A 181 13.72 17.88 -5.33
N GLY A 182 14.65 17.46 -6.21
CA GLY A 182 15.48 18.37 -7.00
C GLY A 182 14.67 19.28 -7.92
N ASN A 183 13.68 18.72 -8.61
CA ASN A 183 12.91 19.42 -9.64
C ASN A 183 11.48 19.81 -9.25
N SER A 184 11.21 20.10 -7.97
CA SER A 184 9.87 20.51 -7.52
C SER A 184 9.32 21.76 -8.23
N LYS A 185 10.21 22.65 -8.73
CA LYS A 185 9.84 23.80 -9.53
C LYS A 185 9.31 23.39 -10.90
N GLU A 186 9.93 22.45 -11.57
CA GLU A 186 9.46 21.88 -12.85
C GLU A 186 8.07 21.26 -12.71
N MET A 187 7.82 20.55 -11.60
CA MET A 187 6.47 20.04 -11.28
C MET A 187 5.45 21.17 -11.13
N ALA A 188 5.84 22.31 -10.52
CA ALA A 188 4.95 23.46 -10.38
C ALA A 188 4.67 24.12 -11.75
N GLU A 189 5.66 24.22 -12.62
CA GLU A 189 5.49 24.70 -13.99
C GLU A 189 4.52 23.80 -14.78
N TRP A 190 4.69 22.48 -14.70
CA TRP A 190 3.75 21.52 -15.31
C TRP A 190 2.32 21.69 -14.82
N LEU A 191 2.11 21.84 -13.49
CA LEU A 191 0.78 22.00 -12.90
C LEU A 191 0.21 23.42 -13.02
N ASN A 192 0.95 24.36 -13.60
CA ASN A 192 0.63 25.78 -13.56
C ASN A 192 0.29 26.24 -12.13
N ALA A 193 1.22 25.97 -11.21
CA ALA A 193 1.04 26.13 -9.76
C ALA A 193 2.07 27.10 -9.17
N GLU A 194 1.69 27.76 -8.07
CA GLU A 194 2.66 28.44 -7.22
C GLU A 194 3.61 27.43 -6.60
N HIS A 195 4.86 27.81 -6.43
CA HIS A 195 5.89 26.94 -5.87
C HIS A 195 6.32 27.42 -4.49
N VAL A 196 6.17 26.56 -3.47
CA VAL A 196 6.68 26.81 -2.13
C VAL A 196 7.61 25.65 -1.75
N ALA A 197 8.91 25.95 -1.71
CA ALA A 197 9.94 25.04 -1.24
C ALA A 197 10.68 25.67 -0.06
N MET A 198 10.92 24.87 0.98
CA MET A 198 11.62 25.34 2.17
C MET A 198 12.19 24.15 2.94
N ASP A 199 13.48 24.20 3.24
CA ASP A 199 14.10 23.26 4.16
C ASP A 199 13.86 23.72 5.61
N TRP A 200 12.69 23.38 6.13
CA TRP A 200 12.27 23.74 7.49
C TRP A 200 11.61 22.57 8.21
N ARG A 201 11.90 22.43 9.49
CA ARG A 201 11.31 21.38 10.35
C ARG A 201 10.99 21.93 11.74
N PRO A 202 9.89 21.46 12.38
CA PRO A 202 9.52 21.86 13.74
C PRO A 202 10.53 21.36 14.79
N VAL A 203 11.20 20.26 14.52
CA VAL A 203 12.25 19.69 15.38
C VAL A 203 13.57 19.68 14.61
N LYS A 204 14.62 20.30 15.18
CA LYS A 204 15.93 20.34 14.52
C LYS A 204 16.45 18.92 14.29
N LEU A 205 16.82 18.60 13.05
CA LEU A 205 17.45 17.35 12.68
C LEU A 205 18.97 17.49 12.73
N LYS A 206 19.65 16.55 13.39
CA LYS A 206 21.09 16.37 13.34
C LYS A 206 21.38 15.12 12.55
N GLU A 207 22.02 15.28 11.41
CA GLU A 207 22.42 14.18 10.53
C GLU A 207 23.92 13.92 10.70
N GLY A 208 24.32 12.65 10.80
CA GLY A 208 25.72 12.30 10.99
C GLY A 208 26.04 10.87 10.58
N VAL A 209 27.33 10.54 10.57
CA VAL A 209 27.84 9.20 10.30
C VAL A 209 28.57 8.69 11.54
N LEU A 210 28.20 7.50 11.98
CA LEU A 210 28.94 6.74 13.01
C LEU A 210 30.11 6.01 12.34
N LEU A 211 31.32 6.32 12.80
CA LEU A 211 32.52 5.56 12.50
C LEU A 211 33.12 5.12 13.83
N GLU A 212 33.33 3.80 13.98
CA GLU A 212 33.76 3.16 15.24
C GLU A 212 32.82 3.49 16.42
N ASP A 213 33.19 4.44 17.31
CA ASP A 213 32.43 4.88 18.49
C ASP A 213 32.03 6.36 18.43
N THR A 214 32.33 7.04 17.34
CA THR A 214 32.16 8.50 17.22
C THR A 214 31.20 8.85 16.10
N ILE A 215 30.12 9.57 16.42
CA ILE A 215 29.21 10.17 15.44
C ILE A 215 29.83 11.52 15.03
N ASN A 216 30.10 11.69 13.74
CA ASN A 216 30.45 12.96 13.15
C ASN A 216 29.20 13.56 12.51
N PHE A 217 28.76 14.75 12.94
CA PHE A 217 27.57 15.40 12.42
C PHE A 217 27.91 16.39 11.29
N THR A 218 26.90 16.68 10.45
CA THR A 218 27.00 17.67 9.35
C THR A 218 27.26 19.09 9.85
N ASP A 219 26.93 19.41 11.09
CA ASP A 219 27.21 20.69 11.74
C ASP A 219 28.63 20.76 12.34
N ASN A 220 29.53 19.85 11.96
CA ASN A 220 30.90 19.70 12.47
C ASN A 220 31.01 19.35 13.96
N THR A 221 29.91 19.04 14.63
CA THR A 221 29.97 18.55 15.99
C THR A 221 30.24 17.05 16.02
N ARG A 222 30.83 16.57 17.12
CA ARG A 222 31.12 15.15 17.33
C ARG A 222 30.54 14.68 18.63
N ARG A 223 30.09 13.40 18.65
CA ARG A 223 29.57 12.76 19.85
C ARG A 223 30.13 11.33 19.95
N LYS A 224 30.71 11.00 21.11
CA LYS A 224 31.08 9.62 21.42
C LYS A 224 29.90 8.84 21.95
N VAL A 225 29.77 7.62 21.50
CA VAL A 225 28.77 6.63 21.94
C VAL A 225 29.51 5.50 22.64
N LYS A 226 28.95 5.02 23.76
CA LYS A 226 29.57 3.88 24.46
C LYS A 226 29.59 2.66 23.55
N ARG A 227 30.79 2.17 23.24
CA ARG A 227 30.95 0.99 22.42
C ARG A 227 30.43 -0.25 23.15
N LEU A 228 29.50 -0.97 22.51
CA LEU A 228 29.00 -2.28 22.92
C LEU A 228 29.39 -3.33 21.87
N GLU A 229 28.85 -4.54 21.95
CA GLU A 229 29.14 -5.65 21.03
C GLU A 229 28.82 -5.35 19.57
N ASP A 230 27.88 -4.45 19.33
CA ASP A 230 27.35 -4.12 18.01
C ASP A 230 27.13 -2.60 17.91
N GLN A 231 27.57 -1.98 16.80
CA GLN A 231 27.44 -0.54 16.58
C GLN A 231 25.97 -0.08 16.59
N VAL A 232 25.06 -0.86 15.96
CA VAL A 232 23.62 -0.53 15.94
C VAL A 232 23.07 -0.59 17.35
N TRP A 233 23.41 -1.66 18.11
CA TRP A 233 22.97 -1.79 19.51
C TRP A 233 23.53 -0.69 20.39
N SER A 234 24.76 -0.25 20.15
CA SER A 234 25.34 0.89 20.89
C SER A 234 24.49 2.15 20.75
N LEU A 235 24.05 2.47 19.53
CA LEU A 235 23.15 3.61 19.25
C LEU A 235 21.74 3.41 19.81
N VAL A 236 21.15 2.21 19.66
CA VAL A 236 19.82 1.89 20.19
C VAL A 236 19.82 2.00 21.71
N LYS A 237 20.80 1.39 22.40
CA LYS A 237 20.89 1.44 23.87
C LYS A 237 21.13 2.86 24.38
N ASP A 238 22.01 3.63 23.74
CA ASP A 238 22.22 5.04 24.05
C ASP A 238 20.94 5.86 23.92
N THR A 239 20.11 5.60 22.89
CA THR A 239 18.82 6.26 22.70
C THR A 239 17.82 5.88 23.81
N ILE A 240 17.75 4.60 24.19
CA ILE A 240 16.87 4.12 25.25
C ILE A 240 17.29 4.69 26.61
N ASP A 241 18.59 4.76 26.89
CA ASP A 241 19.13 5.33 28.12
C ASP A 241 18.81 6.84 28.26
N GLU A 242 18.70 7.56 27.13
CA GLU A 242 18.19 8.93 27.09
C GLU A 242 16.64 9.03 27.17
N GLY A 243 15.93 7.92 27.34
CA GLY A 243 14.46 7.89 27.37
C GLY A 243 13.78 8.00 26.02
N GLY A 244 14.55 7.90 24.92
CA GLY A 244 14.05 7.99 23.55
C GLY A 244 13.60 6.65 22.96
N GLN A 245 13.08 6.74 21.73
CA GLN A 245 12.77 5.59 20.89
C GLN A 245 13.64 5.62 19.64
N ALA A 246 13.99 4.44 19.10
CA ALA A 246 14.83 4.30 17.93
C ALA A 246 14.09 3.61 16.79
N LEU A 247 14.34 4.07 15.53
CA LEU A 247 14.05 3.33 14.31
C LEU A 247 15.36 2.90 13.68
N VAL A 248 15.46 1.63 13.29
CA VAL A 248 16.64 1.08 12.62
C VAL A 248 16.23 0.59 11.24
N PHE A 249 16.85 1.12 10.19
CA PHE A 249 16.62 0.67 8.82
C PHE A 249 17.72 -0.28 8.36
N VAL A 250 17.30 -1.42 7.78
CA VAL A 250 18.16 -2.48 7.25
C VAL A 250 17.64 -2.96 5.90
N ASN A 251 18.51 -3.51 5.07
CA ASN A 251 18.22 -3.82 3.67
C ASN A 251 17.42 -5.10 3.41
N THR A 252 17.31 -6.03 4.36
CA THR A 252 16.59 -7.30 4.15
C THR A 252 15.61 -7.59 5.27
N ARG A 253 14.51 -8.31 4.94
CA ARG A 253 13.52 -8.78 5.92
C ARG A 253 14.16 -9.63 7.01
N ARG A 254 15.01 -10.59 6.62
CA ARG A 254 15.73 -11.46 7.55
C ARG A 254 16.62 -10.66 8.53
N SER A 255 17.22 -9.57 8.06
CA SER A 255 18.00 -8.68 8.93
C SER A 255 17.13 -7.98 9.95
N THR A 256 15.86 -7.62 9.62
CA THR A 256 14.94 -7.00 10.59
C THR A 256 14.64 -7.95 11.75
N GLU A 257 14.33 -9.20 11.46
CA GLU A 257 14.00 -10.23 12.44
C GLU A 257 15.21 -10.60 13.31
N THR A 258 16.35 -10.88 12.65
CA THR A 258 17.58 -11.28 13.35
C THR A 258 18.06 -10.19 14.31
N LEU A 259 18.03 -8.93 13.86
CA LEU A 259 18.53 -7.81 14.66
C LEU A 259 17.57 -7.47 15.82
N ALA A 260 16.25 -7.44 15.57
CA ALA A 260 15.26 -7.23 16.61
C ALA A 260 15.33 -8.33 17.68
N GLY A 261 15.43 -9.61 17.26
CA GLY A 261 15.61 -10.75 18.16
C GLY A 261 16.91 -10.69 18.97
N LYS A 262 18.02 -10.24 18.34
CA LYS A 262 19.29 -10.00 19.04
C LYS A 262 19.12 -8.92 20.11
N PHE A 263 18.51 -7.79 19.78
CA PHE A 263 18.29 -6.68 20.71
C PHE A 263 17.37 -7.06 21.86
N ALA A 264 16.29 -7.80 21.57
CA ALA A 264 15.36 -8.27 22.59
C ALA A 264 16.05 -9.13 23.68
N ARG A 265 17.07 -9.92 23.31
CA ARG A 265 17.86 -10.72 24.25
C ARG A 265 18.84 -9.88 25.07
N LEU A 266 19.27 -8.74 24.57
CA LEU A 266 20.21 -7.83 25.24
C LEU A 266 19.52 -6.88 26.22
N VAL A 267 18.20 -6.75 26.16
CA VAL A 267 17.40 -5.98 27.13
C VAL A 267 17.37 -6.74 28.45
N LYS A 268 17.79 -6.08 29.55
CA LYS A 268 17.81 -6.64 30.87
C LYS A 268 16.60 -6.20 31.74
N GLU A 269 15.81 -5.29 31.26
CA GLU A 269 14.64 -4.75 31.94
C GLU A 269 13.49 -5.77 31.95
N LYS A 270 12.69 -5.79 33.04
CA LYS A 270 11.51 -6.66 33.10
C LYS A 270 10.46 -6.18 32.10
N PRO A 271 9.80 -7.11 31.37
CA PRO A 271 8.70 -6.79 30.50
C PRO A 271 7.55 -6.06 31.23
N ASP A 272 6.90 -5.11 30.57
CA ASP A 272 5.68 -4.46 31.05
C ASP A 272 4.53 -5.49 31.06
N GLU A 273 3.99 -5.81 32.26
CA GLU A 273 2.95 -6.82 32.45
C GLU A 273 1.67 -6.49 31.62
N ALA A 274 1.32 -5.21 31.51
CA ALA A 274 0.16 -4.80 30.71
C ALA A 274 0.37 -5.08 29.23
N VAL A 275 1.58 -4.85 28.72
CA VAL A 275 1.96 -5.19 27.33
C VAL A 275 1.94 -6.69 27.14
N VAL A 276 2.51 -7.47 28.06
CA VAL A 276 2.53 -8.94 27.99
C VAL A 276 1.11 -9.50 27.91
N LYS A 277 0.18 -8.98 28.73
CA LYS A 277 -1.22 -9.40 28.70
C LYS A 277 -1.86 -9.09 27.35
N GLN A 278 -1.69 -7.87 26.83
CA GLN A 278 -2.21 -7.47 25.51
C GLN A 278 -1.64 -8.33 24.39
N LEU A 279 -0.33 -8.64 24.42
CA LEU A 279 0.32 -9.52 23.45
C LEU A 279 -0.24 -10.93 23.52
N ASN A 280 -0.49 -11.49 24.71
CA ASN A 280 -1.08 -12.80 24.82
C ASN A 280 -2.49 -12.87 24.24
N GLU A 281 -3.29 -11.80 24.39
CA GLU A 281 -4.61 -11.70 23.80
C GLU A 281 -4.53 -11.56 22.25
N SER A 282 -3.63 -10.70 21.74
CA SER A 282 -3.50 -10.44 20.29
C SER A 282 -2.87 -11.61 19.52
N PHE A 283 -2.05 -12.44 20.17
CA PHE A 283 -1.37 -13.60 19.58
C PHE A 283 -1.94 -14.94 20.09
N GLN A 284 -3.20 -14.95 20.51
CA GLN A 284 -3.80 -16.16 21.08
C GLN A 284 -3.91 -17.29 20.06
N ASP A 285 -4.24 -16.96 18.82
CA ASP A 285 -4.42 -17.90 17.71
C ASP A 285 -3.23 -17.89 16.72
N GLU A 286 -2.09 -17.29 17.15
CA GLU A 286 -0.90 -17.20 16.30
C GLU A 286 -0.04 -18.46 16.41
N HIS A 287 0.25 -19.06 15.27
CA HIS A 287 1.01 -20.31 15.17
C HIS A 287 2.22 -20.22 14.24
N THR A 288 2.39 -19.08 13.52
CA THR A 288 3.55 -18.90 12.65
C THR A 288 4.82 -18.61 13.43
N SER A 289 5.94 -19.13 12.96
CA SER A 289 7.25 -18.84 13.58
C SER A 289 7.58 -17.35 13.57
N LEU A 290 7.15 -16.64 12.50
CA LEU A 290 7.32 -15.20 12.36
C LEU A 290 6.52 -14.41 13.41
N GLY A 291 5.24 -14.75 13.60
CA GLY A 291 4.38 -14.11 14.58
C GLY A 291 4.85 -14.36 16.02
N LEU A 292 5.25 -15.60 16.34
CA LEU A 292 5.79 -15.94 17.65
C LEU A 292 7.12 -15.22 17.92
N SER A 293 8.00 -15.12 16.93
CA SER A 293 9.24 -14.35 17.04
C SER A 293 8.97 -12.87 17.26
N LEU A 294 7.98 -12.28 16.59
CA LEU A 294 7.56 -10.91 16.81
C LEU A 294 7.04 -10.71 18.25
N LYS A 295 6.17 -11.59 18.71
CA LYS A 295 5.65 -11.57 20.08
C LYS A 295 6.77 -11.56 21.13
N ASP A 296 7.78 -12.41 20.95
CA ASP A 296 8.92 -12.50 21.87
C ASP A 296 9.78 -11.22 21.85
N CYS A 297 9.99 -10.62 20.68
CA CYS A 297 10.65 -9.32 20.58
C CYS A 297 9.86 -8.23 21.30
N MET A 298 8.54 -8.16 21.08
CA MET A 298 7.68 -7.11 21.62
C MET A 298 7.56 -7.17 23.16
N ARG A 299 7.63 -8.36 23.75
CA ARG A 299 7.68 -8.55 25.22
C ARG A 299 8.83 -7.78 25.87
N ASN A 300 9.94 -7.64 25.15
CA ASN A 300 11.15 -6.93 25.59
C ASN A 300 11.25 -5.49 25.03
N GLY A 301 10.17 -4.94 24.54
CA GLY A 301 10.13 -3.58 24.00
C GLY A 301 10.84 -3.39 22.67
N MET A 302 11.16 -4.46 21.95
CA MET A 302 11.74 -4.46 20.61
C MET A 302 10.71 -4.98 19.61
N ALA A 303 10.78 -4.53 18.36
CA ALA A 303 9.95 -5.09 17.28
C ALA A 303 10.70 -5.08 15.97
N PHE A 304 10.25 -5.89 15.03
CA PHE A 304 10.60 -5.72 13.62
C PHE A 304 9.35 -5.37 12.81
N HIS A 305 9.59 -4.71 11.68
CA HIS A 305 8.52 -4.29 10.77
C HIS A 305 8.99 -4.48 9.32
N ASN A 306 8.32 -5.37 8.61
CA ASN A 306 8.60 -5.65 7.21
C ASN A 306 7.31 -6.14 6.49
N ALA A 307 7.35 -6.26 5.18
CA ALA A 307 6.20 -6.64 4.37
C ALA A 307 5.73 -8.10 4.59
N ALA A 308 6.54 -8.96 5.24
CA ALA A 308 6.15 -10.34 5.55
C ALA A 308 5.15 -10.42 6.72
N LEU A 309 5.02 -9.37 7.52
CA LEU A 309 4.04 -9.32 8.62
C LEU A 309 2.63 -9.12 8.09
N SER A 310 1.66 -9.72 8.77
CA SER A 310 0.23 -9.44 8.53
C SER A 310 -0.11 -7.97 8.83
N ASN A 311 -1.19 -7.46 8.25
CA ASN A 311 -1.68 -6.11 8.54
C ASN A 311 -1.98 -5.90 10.03
N GLU A 312 -2.53 -6.91 10.69
CA GLU A 312 -2.85 -6.86 12.14
C GLU A 312 -1.58 -6.71 12.97
N HIS A 313 -0.54 -7.49 12.65
CA HIS A 313 0.75 -7.41 13.34
C HIS A 313 1.43 -6.06 13.11
N ARG A 314 1.42 -5.55 11.88
CA ARG A 314 1.98 -4.23 11.56
C ARG A 314 1.28 -3.13 12.36
N THR A 315 -0.04 -3.10 12.34
CA THR A 315 -0.85 -2.12 13.10
C THR A 315 -0.60 -2.22 14.61
N LEU A 316 -0.42 -3.43 15.15
CA LEU A 316 -0.13 -3.64 16.56
C LEU A 316 1.24 -3.07 16.95
N VAL A 317 2.28 -3.33 16.14
CA VAL A 317 3.63 -2.76 16.35
C VAL A 317 3.58 -1.24 16.35
N GLU A 318 2.92 -0.64 15.36
CA GLU A 318 2.78 0.80 15.22
C GLU A 318 2.07 1.44 16.40
N ARG A 319 0.94 0.86 16.81
CA ARG A 319 0.17 1.33 17.98
C ARG A 319 0.99 1.28 19.26
N LEU A 320 1.71 0.19 19.51
CA LEU A 320 2.53 0.06 20.71
C LEU A 320 3.78 0.96 20.67
N PHE A 321 4.32 1.23 19.50
CA PHE A 321 5.41 2.18 19.35
C PHE A 321 4.92 3.62 19.61
N LYS A 322 3.81 4.04 19.02
CA LYS A 322 3.16 5.35 19.31
C LYS A 322 2.86 5.51 20.81
N ALA A 323 2.46 4.44 21.48
CA ALA A 323 2.21 4.45 22.92
C ALA A 323 3.51 4.42 23.78
N GLY A 324 4.70 4.42 23.17
CA GLY A 324 5.99 4.39 23.87
C GLY A 324 6.32 3.04 24.53
N LYS A 325 5.55 1.99 24.26
CA LYS A 325 5.73 0.64 24.81
C LYS A 325 6.82 -0.16 24.08
N ILE A 326 6.95 0.04 22.78
CA ILE A 326 8.07 -0.44 21.97
C ILE A 326 9.14 0.66 21.96
N LYS A 327 10.39 0.30 22.25
CA LYS A 327 11.52 1.24 22.33
C LYS A 327 12.33 1.29 21.05
N CYS A 328 12.33 0.19 20.28
CA CYS A 328 13.05 0.11 19.02
C CYS A 328 12.25 -0.72 18.01
N ILE A 329 12.11 -0.19 16.79
CA ILE A 329 11.65 -0.96 15.63
C ILE A 329 12.82 -1.11 14.67
N VAL A 330 13.06 -2.35 14.20
CA VAL A 330 13.97 -2.65 13.09
C VAL A 330 13.12 -2.89 11.84
N ALA A 331 13.31 -2.09 10.80
CA ALA A 331 12.44 -2.08 9.63
C ALA A 331 13.22 -2.11 8.31
N THR A 332 12.53 -2.51 7.23
CA THR A 332 12.96 -2.26 5.86
C THR A 332 12.61 -0.83 5.43
N PRO A 333 13.28 -0.26 4.38
CA PRO A 333 13.03 1.11 3.90
C PRO A 333 11.56 1.42 3.58
N THR A 334 10.76 0.41 3.21
CA THR A 334 9.33 0.54 2.92
C THR A 334 8.51 1.16 4.06
N LEU A 335 8.97 1.06 5.32
CA LEU A 335 8.34 1.73 6.45
C LEU A 335 8.44 3.26 6.33
N ALA A 336 9.53 3.77 5.77
CA ALA A 336 9.76 5.21 5.68
C ALA A 336 8.76 5.91 4.76
N ALA A 337 8.30 5.26 3.70
CA ALA A 337 7.38 5.83 2.71
C ALA A 337 5.89 5.75 3.11
N GLY A 338 5.52 4.84 4.01
CA GLY A 338 4.11 4.47 4.20
C GLY A 338 3.46 4.80 5.54
N ILE A 339 4.22 5.18 6.57
CA ILE A 339 3.68 5.28 7.93
C ILE A 339 4.34 6.43 8.69
N ASN A 340 3.53 7.19 9.43
CA ASN A 340 4.02 8.27 10.26
C ASN A 340 4.42 7.74 11.67
N LEU A 341 5.65 7.27 11.79
CA LEU A 341 6.26 6.83 13.05
C LEU A 341 7.55 7.62 13.32
N PRO A 342 7.47 8.77 13.96
CA PRO A 342 8.67 9.51 14.33
C PRO A 342 9.36 8.88 15.56
N ALA A 343 10.68 8.93 15.57
CA ALA A 343 11.51 8.44 16.67
C ALA A 343 12.53 9.50 17.10
N ARG A 344 13.04 9.42 18.33
CA ARG A 344 14.12 10.28 18.80
C ARG A 344 15.38 10.13 17.93
N ARG A 345 15.72 8.88 17.58
CA ARG A 345 16.86 8.58 16.71
C ARG A 345 16.47 7.61 15.62
N VAL A 346 16.93 7.91 14.42
CA VAL A 346 16.90 7.03 13.24
C VAL A 346 18.30 6.54 12.96
N ILE A 347 18.44 5.25 12.72
CA ILE A 347 19.71 4.59 12.42
C ILE A 347 19.57 3.91 11.07
N VAL A 348 20.33 4.36 10.06
CA VAL A 348 20.38 3.73 8.74
C VAL A 348 21.63 2.86 8.69
N ARG A 349 21.45 1.54 8.84
CA ARG A 349 22.56 0.61 8.82
C ARG A 349 23.08 0.36 7.41
N ASP A 350 22.17 0.21 6.46
CA ASP A 350 22.50 -0.15 5.09
C ASP A 350 21.87 0.88 4.13
N VAL A 351 22.66 1.37 3.19
CA VAL A 351 22.23 2.28 2.10
C VAL A 351 22.14 1.56 0.75
N ASN A 352 22.06 0.24 0.77
CA ASN A 352 21.90 -0.58 -0.43
C ASN A 352 20.70 -1.52 -0.22
N ARG A 353 20.00 -1.87 -1.31
CA ARG A 353 19.02 -2.96 -1.32
C ARG A 353 19.42 -4.03 -2.33
N PHE A 354 18.90 -5.22 -2.15
CA PHE A 354 19.06 -6.28 -3.12
C PHE A 354 17.92 -6.18 -4.14
N ASP A 355 18.28 -6.01 -5.40
CA ASP A 355 17.36 -5.87 -6.52
C ASP A 355 17.96 -6.50 -7.77
N ASP A 356 17.17 -7.19 -8.58
CA ASP A 356 17.58 -7.86 -9.84
C ASP A 356 18.90 -8.63 -9.78
N GLY A 357 19.12 -9.37 -8.69
CA GLY A 357 20.30 -10.22 -8.52
C GLY A 357 21.57 -9.50 -8.03
N GLY A 358 21.49 -8.20 -7.69
CA GLY A 358 22.61 -7.40 -7.19
C GLY A 358 22.27 -6.47 -6.03
N TYR A 359 23.30 -5.87 -5.43
CA TYR A 359 23.13 -4.78 -4.48
C TYR A 359 23.12 -3.44 -5.23
N VAL A 360 21.98 -2.73 -5.14
CA VAL A 360 21.79 -1.42 -5.75
C VAL A 360 21.76 -0.36 -4.64
N PRO A 361 22.47 0.79 -4.80
CA PRO A 361 22.38 1.90 -3.86
C PRO A 361 20.95 2.41 -3.73
N LEU A 362 20.55 2.75 -2.51
CA LEU A 362 19.27 3.44 -2.28
C LEU A 362 19.34 4.88 -2.84
N PRO A 363 18.24 5.41 -3.40
CA PRO A 363 18.15 6.81 -3.75
C PRO A 363 18.39 7.74 -2.54
N VAL A 364 18.99 8.89 -2.77
CA VAL A 364 19.22 9.91 -1.72
C VAL A 364 17.89 10.33 -1.10
N MET A 365 16.86 10.52 -1.91
CA MET A 365 15.51 10.85 -1.46
C MET A 365 14.98 9.83 -0.45
N GLU A 366 15.15 8.53 -0.69
CA GLU A 366 14.69 7.47 0.19
C GLU A 366 15.44 7.49 1.54
N VAL A 367 16.76 7.69 1.50
CA VAL A 367 17.57 7.85 2.72
C VAL A 367 17.18 9.13 3.49
N LYS A 368 16.93 10.24 2.80
CA LYS A 368 16.45 11.49 3.42
C LYS A 368 15.04 11.32 4.04
N GLN A 369 14.15 10.54 3.43
CA GLN A 369 12.86 10.20 4.02
C GLN A 369 13.01 9.37 5.30
N MET A 370 13.93 8.39 5.33
CA MET A 370 14.25 7.65 6.55
C MET A 370 14.80 8.60 7.63
N CYS A 371 15.80 9.41 7.31
CA CYS A 371 16.35 10.44 8.21
C CYS A 371 15.27 11.39 8.70
N GLY A 372 14.33 11.72 7.82
CA GLY A 372 13.17 12.55 8.10
C GLY A 372 12.26 12.06 9.21
N ARG A 373 12.32 10.80 9.59
CA ARG A 373 11.56 10.24 10.73
C ARG A 373 12.21 10.56 12.09
N ALA A 374 13.39 11.18 12.12
CA ALA A 374 14.02 11.54 13.37
C ALA A 374 13.47 12.85 13.95
N GLY A 375 13.15 12.82 15.26
CA GLY A 375 12.61 13.93 16.03
C GLY A 375 11.09 13.91 16.15
N ARG A 376 10.60 13.70 17.37
CA ARG A 376 9.15 13.73 17.68
C ARG A 376 8.78 15.15 18.11
N PRO A 377 7.89 15.86 17.38
CA PRO A 377 7.40 17.16 17.80
C PRO A 377 6.88 17.10 19.25
N ARG A 378 7.16 18.12 20.04
CA ARG A 378 6.76 18.28 21.47
C ARG A 378 7.42 17.32 22.49
N TYR A 379 8.08 16.25 22.03
CA TYR A 379 8.73 15.28 22.92
C TYR A 379 10.25 15.42 22.90
N ASP A 380 10.82 15.67 21.73
CA ASP A 380 12.26 15.68 21.55
C ASP A 380 12.77 17.09 21.25
N PRO A 381 13.84 17.55 21.91
CA PRO A 381 14.45 18.87 21.63
C PRO A 381 15.12 18.91 20.27
N TYR A 382 15.57 17.77 19.75
CA TYR A 382 16.12 17.53 18.42
C TYR A 382 15.99 16.06 18.03
N GLY A 383 15.99 15.77 16.74
CA GLY A 383 16.10 14.43 16.19
C GLY A 383 17.53 14.12 15.76
N GLU A 384 17.94 12.86 15.81
CA GLU A 384 19.22 12.40 15.28
C GLU A 384 19.00 11.33 14.21
N ALA A 385 19.61 11.54 13.04
CA ALA A 385 19.70 10.54 11.98
C ALA A 385 21.17 10.13 11.81
N VAL A 386 21.47 8.85 11.98
CA VAL A 386 22.82 8.33 12.00
C VAL A 386 22.96 7.21 10.97
N LEU A 387 23.84 7.41 9.98
CA LEU A 387 24.27 6.39 9.04
C LEU A 387 25.49 5.67 9.62
N ILE A 388 25.63 4.38 9.34
CA ILE A 388 26.75 3.58 9.90
C ILE A 388 27.79 3.32 8.83
N ALA A 389 29.05 3.71 9.10
CA ALA A 389 30.22 3.42 8.29
C ALA A 389 31.11 2.38 8.97
N LYS A 390 31.69 1.47 8.16
CA LYS A 390 32.67 0.46 8.60
C LYS A 390 34.10 0.92 8.38
N THR A 391 34.31 1.80 7.40
CA THR A 391 35.63 2.35 7.03
C THR A 391 35.59 3.86 6.87
N VAL A 392 36.73 4.51 6.86
CA VAL A 392 36.84 5.97 6.66
C VAL A 392 36.31 6.36 5.28
N GLU A 393 36.66 5.57 4.24
CA GLU A 393 36.22 5.83 2.86
C GLU A 393 34.69 5.74 2.77
N GLN A 394 34.08 4.74 3.40
CA GLN A 394 32.63 4.63 3.46
C GLN A 394 32.01 5.81 4.20
N SER A 395 32.64 6.28 5.28
CA SER A 395 32.18 7.45 6.01
C SER A 395 32.14 8.70 5.12
N HIS A 396 33.19 8.95 4.34
CA HIS A 396 33.24 10.06 3.37
C HIS A 396 32.16 9.92 2.31
N MET A 397 32.00 8.73 1.72
CA MET A 397 30.96 8.46 0.72
C MET A 397 29.55 8.73 1.28
N LEU A 398 29.27 8.27 2.51
CA LEU A 398 27.96 8.50 3.15
C LEU A 398 27.70 9.97 3.41
N PHE A 399 28.72 10.74 3.80
CA PHE A 399 28.60 12.17 3.97
C PHE A 399 28.30 12.88 2.65
N GLU A 400 29.11 12.65 1.63
CA GLU A 400 29.02 13.39 0.36
C GLU A 400 27.78 13.00 -0.42
N ASN A 401 27.50 11.70 -0.56
CA ASN A 401 26.43 11.25 -1.45
C ASN A 401 25.04 11.29 -0.80
N TYR A 402 24.93 11.12 0.53
CA TYR A 402 23.62 11.01 1.19
C TYR A 402 23.30 12.16 2.11
N LEU A 403 24.22 12.59 3.00
CA LEU A 403 23.92 13.64 3.95
C LEU A 403 23.99 15.03 3.32
N LEU A 404 24.99 15.28 2.48
CA LEU A 404 25.17 16.53 1.73
C LEU A 404 24.62 16.45 0.30
N GLY A 405 24.35 15.24 -0.19
CA GLY A 405 23.78 15.02 -1.52
C GLY A 405 22.38 15.62 -1.66
N GLU A 406 22.09 16.14 -2.85
CA GLU A 406 20.75 16.59 -3.22
C GLU A 406 19.86 15.40 -3.58
N PRO A 407 18.57 15.42 -3.21
CA PRO A 407 17.62 14.41 -3.65
C PRO A 407 17.49 14.40 -5.18
N GLU A 408 17.25 13.24 -5.72
CA GLU A 408 17.06 13.03 -7.16
C GLU A 408 15.83 13.79 -7.68
N ASP A 409 15.86 14.07 -8.98
CA ASP A 409 14.72 14.57 -9.72
C ASP A 409 13.63 13.52 -9.85
N VAL A 410 12.40 13.96 -9.80
CA VAL A 410 11.23 13.13 -10.14
C VAL A 410 11.18 13.01 -11.66
N ILE A 411 11.28 11.77 -12.15
CA ILE A 411 11.23 11.48 -13.59
C ILE A 411 9.93 10.73 -13.88
N SER A 412 9.15 11.22 -14.84
CA SER A 412 7.95 10.53 -15.29
C SER A 412 8.26 9.11 -15.79
N LYS A 413 7.38 8.16 -15.43
CA LYS A 413 7.44 6.76 -15.85
C LYS A 413 6.34 6.41 -16.86
N VAL A 414 5.56 7.38 -17.33
CA VAL A 414 4.48 7.19 -18.32
C VAL A 414 5.02 6.70 -19.66
N GLY A 415 6.26 7.04 -20.02
CA GLY A 415 6.89 6.58 -21.25
C GLY A 415 7.17 5.07 -21.33
N ASN A 416 6.90 4.30 -20.26
CA ASN A 416 6.95 2.84 -20.32
C ASN A 416 5.76 2.33 -21.15
N GLU A 417 6.02 1.61 -22.25
CA GLU A 417 5.01 1.12 -23.20
C GLU A 417 3.93 0.26 -22.52
N HIS A 418 4.31 -0.60 -21.59
CA HIS A 418 3.41 -1.44 -20.80
C HIS A 418 2.32 -0.58 -20.10
N VAL A 419 2.76 0.48 -19.41
CA VAL A 419 1.86 1.39 -18.70
C VAL A 419 1.03 2.21 -19.65
N LEU A 420 1.67 2.78 -20.68
CA LEU A 420 1.02 3.65 -21.66
C LEU A 420 -0.10 2.92 -22.39
N ARG A 421 0.09 1.63 -22.73
CA ARG A 421 -0.88 0.78 -23.39
C ARG A 421 -2.22 0.66 -22.66
N ALA A 422 -2.17 0.42 -21.34
CA ALA A 422 -3.38 0.36 -20.51
C ALA A 422 -4.11 1.71 -20.45
N HIS A 423 -3.36 2.81 -20.37
CA HIS A 423 -3.95 4.15 -20.32
C HIS A 423 -4.52 4.59 -21.67
N VAL A 424 -3.86 4.28 -22.80
CA VAL A 424 -4.40 4.57 -24.14
C VAL A 424 -5.71 3.82 -24.36
N LEU A 425 -5.77 2.52 -24.02
CA LEU A 425 -7.04 1.78 -24.09
C LEU A 425 -8.12 2.42 -23.21
N ALA A 426 -7.78 2.86 -22.01
CA ALA A 426 -8.72 3.51 -21.11
C ALA A 426 -9.24 4.84 -21.65
N LEU A 427 -8.40 5.65 -22.31
CA LEU A 427 -8.82 6.90 -22.95
C LEU A 427 -9.85 6.63 -24.06
N ILE A 428 -9.62 5.61 -24.89
CA ILE A 428 -10.54 5.22 -25.97
C ILE A 428 -11.83 4.61 -25.38
N ALA A 429 -11.72 3.73 -24.40
CA ALA A 429 -12.86 3.03 -23.80
C ALA A 429 -13.84 3.94 -23.05
N THR A 430 -13.32 5.05 -22.51
CA THR A 430 -14.11 6.06 -21.79
C THR A 430 -14.55 7.24 -22.67
N ASP A 431 -14.32 7.16 -23.97
CA ASP A 431 -14.56 8.25 -24.94
C ASP A 431 -13.87 9.58 -24.53
N THR A 432 -12.80 9.50 -23.74
CA THR A 432 -12.02 10.68 -23.29
C THR A 432 -11.14 11.22 -24.43
N ALA A 433 -10.51 10.31 -25.20
CA ALA A 433 -9.77 10.62 -26.40
C ALA A 433 -9.92 9.44 -27.38
N ASN A 434 -10.66 9.65 -28.44
CA ASN A 434 -11.08 8.61 -29.40
C ASN A 434 -10.50 8.81 -30.82
N THR A 435 -9.56 9.72 -30.99
CA THR A 435 -8.76 9.86 -32.21
C THR A 435 -7.27 9.86 -31.86
N ARG A 436 -6.42 9.52 -32.84
CA ARG A 436 -4.96 9.61 -32.67
C ARG A 436 -4.53 11.00 -32.21
N ALA A 437 -5.09 12.05 -32.87
CA ALA A 437 -4.80 13.43 -32.49
C ALA A 437 -5.22 13.77 -31.06
N ALA A 438 -6.39 13.32 -30.60
CA ALA A 438 -6.89 13.54 -29.24
C ALA A 438 -6.05 12.80 -28.19
N ILE A 439 -5.58 11.58 -28.49
CA ILE A 439 -4.68 10.82 -27.59
C ILE A 439 -3.36 11.57 -27.45
N LEU A 440 -2.77 12.03 -28.55
CA LEU A 440 -1.54 12.82 -28.50
C LEU A 440 -1.73 14.16 -27.75
N ASP A 441 -2.84 14.87 -27.98
CA ASP A 441 -3.17 16.10 -27.25
C ASP A 441 -3.29 15.85 -25.73
N PHE A 442 -3.90 14.73 -25.35
CA PHE A 442 -3.93 14.34 -23.95
C PHE A 442 -2.52 14.08 -23.39
N LEU A 443 -1.68 13.31 -24.09
CA LEU A 443 -0.33 12.98 -23.64
C LEU A 443 0.58 14.20 -23.53
N ARG A 444 0.39 15.21 -24.37
CA ARG A 444 1.08 16.52 -24.26
C ARG A 444 0.83 17.24 -22.94
N ARG A 445 -0.24 16.89 -22.22
CA ARG A 445 -0.60 17.47 -20.91
C ARG A 445 0.03 16.74 -19.73
N THR A 446 0.74 15.62 -19.97
CA THR A 446 1.43 14.82 -18.94
C THR A 446 2.75 15.46 -18.54
N PHE A 447 3.26 15.08 -17.37
CA PHE A 447 4.59 15.47 -16.93
C PHE A 447 5.68 14.86 -17.81
N TYR A 448 5.41 13.66 -18.35
CA TYR A 448 6.28 13.02 -19.35
C TYR A 448 6.57 13.94 -20.54
N ALA A 449 5.52 14.48 -21.16
CA ALA A 449 5.68 15.41 -22.28
C ALA A 449 6.35 16.72 -21.86
N HIS A 450 6.10 17.19 -20.65
CA HIS A 450 6.76 18.37 -20.11
C HIS A 450 8.28 18.18 -19.97
N GLN A 451 8.72 16.98 -19.58
CA GLN A 451 10.14 16.66 -19.38
C GLN A 451 10.87 16.26 -20.66
N LYS A 452 10.24 15.46 -21.51
CA LYS A 452 10.87 14.82 -22.68
C LYS A 452 10.49 15.46 -24.01
N GLY A 453 9.45 16.31 -24.05
CA GLY A 453 8.86 16.78 -25.28
C GLY A 453 8.01 15.70 -25.95
N GLU A 454 7.84 15.82 -27.27
CA GLU A 454 6.99 14.94 -28.07
C GLU A 454 7.79 13.84 -28.80
N GLU A 455 9.10 13.79 -28.66
CA GLU A 455 9.96 12.85 -29.36
C GLU A 455 9.63 11.39 -29.00
N GLY A 456 9.38 10.56 -30.03
CA GLY A 456 9.01 9.15 -29.87
C GLY A 456 7.57 8.89 -29.39
N MET A 457 6.82 9.92 -28.96
CA MET A 457 5.45 9.75 -28.47
C MET A 457 4.49 9.31 -29.56
N GLU A 458 4.62 9.85 -30.77
CA GLU A 458 3.78 9.48 -31.90
C GLU A 458 3.97 8.02 -32.26
N GLU A 459 5.22 7.57 -32.37
CA GLU A 459 5.55 6.18 -32.69
C GLU A 459 5.01 5.22 -31.62
N ALA A 460 5.17 5.57 -30.34
CA ALA A 460 4.63 4.77 -29.23
C ALA A 460 3.11 4.66 -29.30
N VAL A 461 2.40 5.75 -29.55
CA VAL A 461 0.93 5.73 -29.71
C VAL A 461 0.52 4.88 -30.93
N ASP A 462 1.21 5.02 -32.05
CA ASP A 462 0.93 4.27 -33.27
C ASP A 462 1.11 2.75 -33.07
N ASN A 463 2.19 2.36 -32.39
CA ASN A 463 2.44 0.96 -32.06
C ASN A 463 1.37 0.41 -31.10
N ILE A 464 0.98 1.17 -30.09
CA ILE A 464 -0.05 0.77 -29.13
C ILE A 464 -1.42 0.66 -29.81
N VAL A 465 -1.83 1.64 -30.61
CA VAL A 465 -3.13 1.61 -31.30
C VAL A 465 -3.18 0.45 -32.29
N ARG A 466 -2.08 0.18 -33.01
CA ARG A 466 -1.97 -0.99 -33.89
C ARG A 466 -2.13 -2.30 -33.13
N PHE A 467 -1.41 -2.47 -31.99
CA PHE A 467 -1.53 -3.64 -31.14
C PHE A 467 -2.97 -3.83 -30.62
N LEU A 468 -3.60 -2.77 -30.12
CA LEU A 468 -4.98 -2.83 -29.62
C LEU A 468 -5.98 -3.21 -30.71
N TRP A 469 -5.74 -2.81 -31.94
CA TRP A 469 -6.56 -3.16 -33.08
C TRP A 469 -6.32 -4.61 -33.53
N GLU A 470 -5.08 -5.04 -33.68
CA GLU A 470 -4.71 -6.42 -34.04
C GLU A 470 -5.28 -7.43 -33.06
N GLU A 471 -5.26 -7.10 -31.77
CA GLU A 471 -5.81 -7.94 -30.70
C GLU A 471 -7.34 -7.80 -30.51
N GLY A 472 -8.00 -7.02 -31.36
CA GLY A 472 -9.47 -6.86 -31.36
C GLY A 472 -10.05 -6.09 -30.18
N MET A 473 -9.24 -5.26 -29.50
CA MET A 473 -9.71 -4.41 -28.39
C MET A 473 -10.26 -3.08 -28.87
N VAL A 474 -9.77 -2.58 -30.00
CA VAL A 474 -10.19 -1.33 -30.63
C VAL A 474 -10.59 -1.60 -32.07
N ARG A 475 -11.55 -0.85 -32.58
CA ARG A 475 -11.93 -0.80 -34.01
C ARG A 475 -11.86 0.62 -34.51
N CYS A 476 -11.50 0.80 -35.78
CA CYS A 476 -11.58 2.06 -36.47
C CYS A 476 -12.91 2.15 -37.25
N LEU A 477 -13.62 3.26 -37.13
CA LEU A 477 -14.86 3.49 -37.86
C LEU A 477 -14.53 4.14 -39.23
N GLY A 478 -14.82 3.42 -40.32
CA GLY A 478 -14.81 3.99 -41.68
C GLY A 478 -13.65 3.63 -42.57
N THR A 479 -12.54 3.09 -42.10
CA THR A 479 -11.37 2.70 -42.90
C THR A 479 -10.68 1.47 -42.34
N GLU A 480 -10.03 0.67 -43.21
CA GLU A 480 -9.04 -0.30 -42.75
C GLU A 480 -7.86 0.44 -42.14
N LEU A 481 -7.25 -0.13 -41.09
CA LEU A 481 -6.24 0.46 -40.22
C LEU A 481 -4.95 0.95 -40.91
N LEU A 482 -4.84 0.80 -42.23
CA LEU A 482 -3.76 1.39 -43.03
C LEU A 482 -3.68 2.91 -42.92
N ALA A 483 -4.70 3.54 -42.36
CA ALA A 483 -4.70 4.95 -42.03
C ALA A 483 -4.89 5.14 -40.53
N LEU A 484 -3.80 5.19 -39.77
CA LEU A 484 -3.72 5.98 -38.55
C LEU A 484 -3.84 7.47 -38.94
N GLU A 485 -4.89 7.78 -39.72
CA GLU A 485 -5.22 9.15 -40.01
C GLU A 485 -5.48 9.87 -38.67
N PRO A 486 -4.97 11.09 -38.50
CA PRO A 486 -5.05 11.79 -37.20
C PRO A 486 -6.47 11.87 -36.63
N GLU A 487 -7.48 11.92 -37.48
CA GLU A 487 -8.89 12.11 -37.11
C GLU A 487 -9.73 10.82 -37.25
N ALA A 488 -9.09 9.64 -37.46
CA ALA A 488 -9.82 8.38 -37.50
C ALA A 488 -10.49 8.09 -36.17
N ASP A 489 -11.82 7.84 -36.17
CA ASP A 489 -12.60 7.58 -34.94
C ASP A 489 -12.33 6.15 -34.43
N LEU A 490 -11.66 6.06 -33.29
CA LEU A 490 -11.32 4.82 -32.60
C LEU A 490 -12.39 4.50 -31.56
N LYS A 491 -12.90 3.27 -31.55
CA LYS A 491 -13.86 2.82 -30.55
C LYS A 491 -13.42 1.51 -29.92
N ALA A 492 -13.48 1.45 -28.61
CA ALA A 492 -13.26 0.20 -27.88
C ALA A 492 -14.36 -0.81 -28.26
N THR A 493 -13.96 -2.04 -28.57
CA THR A 493 -14.85 -3.19 -28.70
C THR A 493 -15.41 -3.58 -27.33
N PHE A 494 -16.36 -4.54 -27.30
CA PHE A 494 -16.82 -5.10 -26.04
C PHE A 494 -15.65 -5.71 -25.22
N PHE A 495 -14.72 -6.41 -25.89
CA PHE A 495 -13.52 -6.94 -25.28
C PHE A 495 -12.62 -5.83 -24.73
N GLY A 496 -12.26 -4.83 -25.55
CA GLY A 496 -11.41 -3.72 -25.10
C GLY A 496 -12.01 -2.91 -23.96
N ARG A 497 -13.34 -2.68 -23.98
CA ARG A 497 -14.03 -2.02 -22.89
C ARG A 497 -13.95 -2.84 -21.60
N ARG A 498 -14.17 -4.17 -21.68
CA ARG A 498 -14.07 -5.04 -20.51
C ARG A 498 -12.65 -5.09 -19.96
N VAL A 499 -11.61 -5.12 -20.81
CA VAL A 499 -10.19 -5.04 -20.37
C VAL A 499 -9.94 -3.74 -19.61
N SER A 500 -10.41 -2.61 -20.12
CA SER A 500 -10.29 -1.32 -19.42
C SER A 500 -11.02 -1.32 -18.07
N ASP A 501 -12.21 -1.92 -17.98
CA ASP A 501 -13.00 -2.01 -16.73
C ASP A 501 -12.33 -2.91 -15.69
N LEU A 502 -11.66 -3.99 -16.13
CA LEU A 502 -10.91 -4.91 -15.28
C LEU A 502 -9.56 -4.35 -14.79
N TYR A 503 -9.11 -3.24 -15.36
CA TYR A 503 -7.87 -2.57 -14.98
C TYR A 503 -6.59 -3.37 -15.23
N ILE A 504 -6.64 -4.39 -16.09
CA ILE A 504 -5.49 -5.22 -16.48
C ILE A 504 -4.76 -4.62 -17.68
N ASP A 505 -3.47 -4.95 -17.81
CA ASP A 505 -2.73 -4.66 -19.03
C ASP A 505 -3.41 -5.35 -20.23
N PRO A 506 -3.61 -4.66 -21.35
CA PRO A 506 -4.06 -5.28 -22.61
C PRO A 506 -3.29 -6.56 -23.00
N MET A 507 -1.97 -6.61 -22.76
CA MET A 507 -1.18 -7.84 -23.00
C MET A 507 -1.55 -8.96 -22.02
N SER A 508 -1.86 -8.63 -20.74
CA SER A 508 -2.40 -9.62 -19.80
C SER A 508 -3.72 -10.19 -20.30
N ALA A 509 -4.60 -9.33 -20.83
CA ALA A 509 -5.86 -9.79 -21.39
C ALA A 509 -5.66 -10.73 -22.59
N VAL A 510 -4.66 -10.48 -23.45
CA VAL A 510 -4.27 -11.39 -24.54
C VAL A 510 -3.85 -12.75 -23.99
N LYS A 511 -2.94 -12.78 -23.00
CA LYS A 511 -2.49 -14.03 -22.38
C LYS A 511 -3.63 -14.81 -21.74
N LEU A 512 -4.53 -14.14 -21.00
CA LEU A 512 -5.69 -14.78 -20.38
C LEU A 512 -6.67 -15.29 -21.44
N ARG A 513 -6.94 -14.53 -22.51
CA ARG A 513 -7.75 -14.97 -23.67
C ARG A 513 -7.17 -16.23 -24.31
N ASP A 514 -5.88 -16.22 -24.60
CA ASP A 514 -5.21 -17.34 -25.28
C ASP A 514 -5.24 -18.60 -24.40
N GLY A 515 -5.10 -18.47 -23.08
CA GLY A 515 -5.30 -19.56 -22.14
C GLY A 515 -6.73 -20.11 -22.13
N LEU A 516 -7.75 -19.23 -22.25
CA LEU A 516 -9.16 -19.65 -22.37
C LEU A 516 -9.45 -20.37 -23.68
N LEU A 517 -8.86 -19.94 -24.79
CA LEU A 517 -9.00 -20.57 -26.10
C LEU A 517 -8.25 -21.91 -26.19
N ALA A 518 -7.14 -22.04 -25.46
CA ALA A 518 -6.36 -23.28 -25.38
C ALA A 518 -6.98 -24.35 -24.46
N TYR A 519 -8.03 -23.99 -23.71
CA TYR A 519 -8.66 -24.92 -22.76
C TYR A 519 -9.31 -26.12 -23.46
N VAL A 520 -8.94 -27.32 -23.02
CA VAL A 520 -9.57 -28.59 -23.36
C VAL A 520 -10.07 -29.25 -22.07
N PRO A 521 -11.29 -29.86 -22.05
CA PRO A 521 -11.82 -30.46 -20.84
C PRO A 521 -10.86 -31.44 -20.17
N GLY A 522 -10.71 -31.28 -18.84
CA GLY A 522 -9.80 -32.09 -18.00
C GLY A 522 -9.30 -31.28 -16.80
N GLU A 523 -8.44 -31.88 -15.99
CA GLU A 523 -7.77 -31.15 -14.88
C GLU A 523 -6.78 -30.13 -15.45
N LYS A 524 -7.04 -28.86 -15.23
CA LYS A 524 -6.27 -27.73 -15.76
C LYS A 524 -5.94 -26.67 -14.71
N THR A 525 -6.04 -27.02 -13.44
CA THR A 525 -5.81 -26.05 -12.35
C THR A 525 -4.46 -25.39 -12.47
N LEU A 526 -3.36 -26.16 -12.62
CA LEU A 526 -2.03 -25.59 -12.80
C LEU A 526 -1.93 -24.75 -14.07
N GLY A 527 -2.57 -25.16 -15.16
CA GLY A 527 -2.58 -24.42 -16.43
C GLY A 527 -3.24 -23.05 -16.30
N PHE A 528 -4.37 -22.93 -15.60
CA PHE A 528 -4.99 -21.62 -15.32
C PHE A 528 -4.12 -20.76 -14.42
N LEU A 529 -3.50 -21.32 -13.38
CA LEU A 529 -2.57 -20.60 -12.52
C LEU A 529 -1.34 -20.14 -13.28
N HIS A 530 -0.81 -20.97 -14.17
CA HIS A 530 0.30 -20.58 -15.04
C HIS A 530 -0.10 -19.48 -16.02
N ALA A 531 -1.28 -19.56 -16.65
CA ALA A 531 -1.78 -18.50 -17.53
C ALA A 531 -1.92 -17.16 -16.81
N VAL A 532 -2.32 -17.15 -15.54
CA VAL A 532 -2.32 -15.97 -14.69
C VAL A 532 -0.89 -15.47 -14.43
N CYS A 533 0.05 -16.37 -14.16
CA CYS A 533 1.46 -16.02 -13.89
C CYS A 533 2.22 -15.58 -15.15
N SER A 534 1.78 -15.95 -16.36
CA SER A 534 2.39 -15.52 -17.62
C SER A 534 2.04 -14.09 -18.03
N THR A 535 1.18 -13.41 -17.23
CA THR A 535 0.76 -12.03 -17.50
C THR A 535 1.80 -11.01 -17.03
N PRO A 536 1.97 -9.87 -17.72
CA PRO A 536 2.80 -8.76 -17.24
C PRO A 536 2.39 -8.18 -15.89
N ASP A 537 1.11 -8.34 -15.49
CA ASP A 537 0.60 -7.85 -14.20
C ASP A 537 1.06 -8.72 -13.01
N MET A 538 1.56 -9.94 -13.25
CA MET A 538 2.10 -10.81 -12.20
C MET A 538 3.61 -10.63 -12.08
N LEU A 539 4.06 -10.14 -10.93
CA LEU A 539 5.48 -10.13 -10.62
C LEU A 539 5.95 -11.52 -10.19
N ASN A 540 6.63 -12.24 -11.06
CA ASN A 540 7.05 -13.62 -10.82
C ASN A 540 8.21 -13.75 -9.83
N LEU A 541 8.38 -14.96 -9.27
CA LEU A 541 9.46 -15.28 -8.35
C LEU A 541 10.76 -15.50 -9.11
N TYR A 542 11.84 -14.97 -8.59
CA TYR A 542 13.18 -15.18 -9.13
C TYR A 542 13.59 -16.66 -9.07
N LEU A 543 14.28 -17.13 -10.12
CA LEU A 543 14.81 -18.49 -10.20
C LEU A 543 16.17 -18.58 -9.49
N LYS A 544 16.33 -19.63 -8.71
CA LYS A 544 17.62 -20.05 -8.19
C LYS A 544 18.20 -21.13 -9.12
N ARG A 545 19.50 -21.33 -9.06
CA ARG A 545 20.18 -22.33 -9.91
C ARG A 545 19.60 -23.74 -9.77
N ASP A 546 19.23 -24.13 -8.56
CA ASP A 546 18.70 -25.47 -8.27
C ASP A 546 17.22 -25.63 -8.67
N ASP A 547 16.54 -24.53 -9.06
CA ASP A 547 15.14 -24.58 -9.47
C ASP A 547 14.95 -25.15 -10.88
N PHE A 548 15.95 -24.99 -11.77
CA PHE A 548 15.81 -25.32 -13.18
C PHE A 548 15.43 -26.79 -13.42
N ASP A 549 16.19 -27.71 -12.89
CA ASP A 549 15.97 -29.14 -13.08
C ASP A 549 14.66 -29.59 -12.41
N ASN A 550 14.42 -29.15 -11.17
CA ASN A 550 13.24 -29.49 -10.40
C ASN A 550 11.93 -29.00 -11.08
N LEU A 551 11.92 -27.75 -11.56
CA LEU A 551 10.74 -27.18 -12.21
C LEU A 551 10.51 -27.81 -13.58
N THR A 552 11.55 -28.13 -14.32
CA THR A 552 11.47 -28.85 -15.59
C THR A 552 10.82 -30.22 -15.40
N GLU A 553 11.23 -30.98 -14.38
CA GLU A 553 10.65 -32.27 -14.05
C GLU A 553 9.14 -32.14 -13.74
N VAL A 554 8.76 -31.18 -12.89
CA VAL A 554 7.33 -30.91 -12.56
C VAL A 554 6.53 -30.56 -13.80
N VAL A 555 7.06 -29.73 -14.73
CA VAL A 555 6.35 -29.38 -15.97
C VAL A 555 6.15 -30.61 -16.85
N LEU A 556 7.16 -31.47 -16.98
CA LEU A 556 7.06 -32.69 -17.78
C LEU A 556 6.03 -33.68 -17.18
N GLU A 557 6.01 -33.86 -15.86
CA GLU A 557 5.05 -34.72 -15.15
C GLU A 557 3.60 -34.20 -15.30
N ARG A 558 3.42 -32.87 -15.17
CA ARG A 558 2.10 -32.22 -15.21
C ARG A 558 1.77 -31.60 -16.58
N LYS A 559 2.45 -32.00 -17.66
CA LYS A 559 2.27 -31.45 -19.01
C LYS A 559 0.80 -31.47 -19.46
N ALA A 560 0.05 -32.50 -19.11
CA ALA A 560 -1.36 -32.59 -19.46
C ALA A 560 -2.25 -31.53 -18.85
N GLU A 561 -1.82 -30.90 -17.74
CA GLU A 561 -2.54 -29.81 -17.08
C GLU A 561 -2.25 -28.44 -17.71
N MET A 562 -1.12 -28.27 -18.39
CA MET A 562 -0.70 -26.98 -18.95
C MET A 562 -1.63 -26.53 -20.09
N LEU A 563 -1.84 -25.20 -20.19
CA LEU A 563 -2.57 -24.54 -21.29
C LEU A 563 -1.62 -24.08 -22.39
N PHE A 564 -0.41 -23.67 -22.03
CA PHE A 564 0.62 -23.24 -22.96
C PHE A 564 1.69 -24.30 -23.15
N MET A 565 2.28 -24.35 -24.34
CA MET A 565 3.40 -25.22 -24.63
C MET A 565 4.67 -24.68 -23.96
N MET A 566 5.48 -25.58 -23.46
CA MET A 566 6.81 -25.26 -22.93
C MET A 566 7.70 -24.75 -24.07
N PRO A 567 8.36 -23.59 -23.91
CA PRO A 567 9.33 -23.09 -24.87
C PRO A 567 10.54 -24.03 -25.00
N ASP A 568 11.33 -23.81 -26.06
CA ASP A 568 12.59 -24.54 -26.23
C ASP A 568 13.56 -24.17 -25.08
N MET A 569 14.17 -25.19 -24.49
CA MET A 569 15.08 -25.05 -23.34
C MET A 569 16.33 -24.21 -23.62
N GLU A 570 16.68 -24.04 -24.90
CA GLU A 570 17.85 -23.25 -25.31
C GLU A 570 17.50 -21.76 -25.51
N THR A 571 16.25 -21.37 -25.39
CA THR A 571 15.80 -19.97 -25.59
C THR A 571 15.71 -19.22 -24.25
N PRO A 572 15.92 -17.89 -24.23
CA PRO A 572 15.71 -17.07 -23.05
C PRO A 572 14.28 -17.16 -22.47
N ASP A 573 13.30 -17.43 -23.35
CA ASP A 573 11.87 -17.57 -22.94
C ASP A 573 11.65 -18.74 -21.98
N TYR A 574 12.55 -19.73 -21.99
CA TYR A 574 12.46 -20.85 -21.07
C TYR A 574 12.69 -20.45 -19.61
N GLU A 575 13.60 -19.54 -19.35
CA GLU A 575 13.85 -19.03 -18.01
C GLU A 575 12.62 -18.25 -17.50
N TYR A 576 12.03 -17.39 -18.32
CA TYR A 576 10.80 -16.67 -17.97
C TYR A 576 9.66 -17.65 -17.69
N PHE A 577 9.47 -18.64 -18.54
CA PHE A 577 8.47 -19.69 -18.38
C PHE A 577 8.64 -20.45 -17.05
N LEU A 578 9.86 -20.83 -16.67
CA LEU A 578 10.11 -21.50 -15.38
C LEU A 578 9.83 -20.58 -14.18
N SER A 579 10.10 -19.30 -14.29
CA SER A 579 9.75 -18.30 -13.27
C SER A 579 8.23 -18.19 -13.08
N GLU A 580 7.47 -18.20 -14.18
CA GLU A 580 6.00 -18.25 -14.19
C GLU A 580 5.48 -19.54 -13.55
N VAL A 581 6.04 -20.69 -13.91
CA VAL A 581 5.71 -22.00 -13.33
C VAL A 581 6.00 -22.03 -11.83
N LYS A 582 7.17 -21.52 -11.39
CA LYS A 582 7.51 -21.44 -9.97
C LYS A 582 6.46 -20.66 -9.18
N THR A 583 6.03 -19.52 -9.73
CA THR A 583 5.00 -18.69 -9.10
C THR A 583 3.64 -19.39 -9.09
N ALA A 584 3.28 -20.07 -10.19
CA ALA A 584 2.06 -20.86 -10.28
C ALA A 584 2.03 -21.99 -9.25
N LEU A 585 3.16 -22.66 -8.99
CA LEU A 585 3.28 -23.71 -7.97
C LEU A 585 3.15 -23.17 -6.53
N VAL A 586 3.53 -21.93 -6.27
CA VAL A 586 3.24 -21.26 -4.98
C VAL A 586 1.74 -21.09 -4.82
N LEU A 587 1.03 -20.62 -5.85
CA LEU A 587 -0.42 -20.48 -5.83
C LEU A 587 -1.14 -21.82 -5.73
N ASP A 588 -0.66 -22.85 -6.44
CA ASP A 588 -1.16 -24.23 -6.36
C ASP A 588 -0.98 -24.81 -4.95
N SER A 589 0.18 -24.58 -4.32
CA SER A 589 0.45 -24.97 -2.94
C SER A 589 -0.46 -24.26 -1.94
N TRP A 590 -0.75 -22.99 -2.16
CA TRP A 590 -1.69 -22.22 -1.35
C TRP A 590 -3.10 -22.80 -1.37
N ILE A 591 -3.65 -23.09 -2.55
CA ILE A 591 -4.98 -23.69 -2.69
C ILE A 591 -5.03 -25.17 -2.32
N ALA A 592 -3.86 -25.83 -2.20
CA ALA A 592 -3.72 -27.20 -1.68
C ALA A 592 -3.63 -27.25 -0.14
N GLU A 593 -3.76 -26.09 0.54
CA GLU A 593 -3.69 -25.92 2.00
C GLU A 593 -2.32 -26.25 2.62
N LYS A 594 -1.23 -26.13 1.86
CA LYS A 594 0.10 -26.21 2.44
C LYS A 594 0.33 -25.07 3.43
N ASP A 595 1.06 -25.35 4.49
CA ASP A 595 1.39 -24.30 5.47
C ASP A 595 2.47 -23.35 4.94
N GLU A 596 2.53 -22.15 5.51
CA GLU A 596 3.43 -21.08 5.04
C GLU A 596 4.91 -21.44 5.27
N GLU A 597 5.22 -22.25 6.30
CA GLU A 597 6.60 -22.70 6.55
C GLU A 597 7.04 -23.74 5.52
N GLU A 598 6.13 -24.65 5.14
CA GLU A 598 6.38 -25.61 4.06
C GLU A 598 6.62 -24.91 2.74
N MET A 599 5.79 -23.90 2.42
CA MET A 599 5.93 -23.08 1.22
C MET A 599 7.24 -22.25 1.24
N HIS A 600 7.59 -21.69 2.40
CA HIS A 600 8.85 -20.97 2.57
C HIS A 600 10.07 -21.88 2.31
N ARG A 601 10.05 -23.11 2.82
CA ARG A 601 11.14 -24.10 2.59
C ARG A 601 11.22 -24.50 1.14
N ALA A 602 10.08 -24.73 0.47
CA ALA A 602 10.03 -25.18 -0.91
C ALA A 602 10.43 -24.08 -1.91
N PHE A 603 9.96 -22.86 -1.75
CA PHE A 603 10.09 -21.80 -2.76
C PHE A 603 10.98 -20.63 -2.32
N GLY A 604 11.38 -20.56 -1.05
CA GLY A 604 12.17 -19.47 -0.50
C GLY A 604 11.38 -18.15 -0.37
N THR A 605 10.04 -18.22 -0.32
CA THR A 605 9.14 -17.06 -0.27
C THR A 605 8.54 -16.88 1.11
N GLY A 606 8.41 -15.64 1.59
CA GLY A 606 7.83 -15.34 2.90
C GLY A 606 6.30 -15.19 2.87
N PRO A 607 5.61 -15.24 4.04
CA PRO A 607 4.15 -15.12 4.12
C PRO A 607 3.59 -13.88 3.42
N GLY A 608 4.24 -12.73 3.56
CA GLY A 608 3.80 -11.50 2.89
C GLY A 608 3.92 -11.55 1.37
N ASP A 609 4.93 -12.25 0.83
CA ASP A 609 5.06 -12.46 -0.61
C ASP A 609 3.98 -13.41 -1.12
N ILE A 610 3.68 -14.47 -0.36
CA ILE A 610 2.60 -15.40 -0.68
C ILE A 610 1.27 -14.65 -0.76
N HIS A 611 0.95 -13.83 0.26
CA HIS A 611 -0.27 -13.04 0.27
C HIS A 611 -0.35 -12.06 -0.90
N ASN A 612 0.75 -11.38 -1.23
CA ASN A 612 0.78 -10.49 -2.40
C ASN A 612 0.52 -11.24 -3.71
N LYS A 613 1.14 -12.43 -3.90
CA LYS A 613 0.89 -13.27 -5.08
C LYS A 613 -0.56 -13.76 -5.13
N VAL A 614 -1.13 -14.13 -3.98
CA VAL A 614 -2.53 -14.56 -3.88
C VAL A 614 -3.49 -13.42 -4.22
N GLU A 615 -3.26 -12.20 -3.72
CA GLU A 615 -4.09 -11.03 -4.01
C GLU A 615 -4.08 -10.70 -5.52
N ILE A 616 -2.89 -10.67 -6.15
CA ILE A 616 -2.76 -10.46 -7.60
C ILE A 616 -3.38 -11.65 -8.37
N GLY A 617 -3.12 -12.86 -7.94
CA GLY A 617 -3.66 -14.09 -8.56
C GLY A 617 -5.19 -14.13 -8.51
N GLU A 618 -5.80 -13.72 -7.39
CA GLU A 618 -7.26 -13.61 -7.26
C GLU A 618 -7.83 -12.59 -8.26
N TRP A 619 -7.22 -11.40 -8.36
CA TRP A 619 -7.63 -10.36 -9.31
C TRP A 619 -7.51 -10.82 -10.77
N LEU A 620 -6.42 -11.48 -11.14
CA LEU A 620 -6.23 -11.97 -12.50
C LEU A 620 -7.15 -13.17 -12.82
N LEU A 621 -7.42 -14.05 -11.85
CA LEU A 621 -8.44 -15.12 -12.00
C LEU A 621 -9.84 -14.53 -12.15
N TYR A 622 -10.19 -13.50 -11.40
CA TYR A 622 -11.43 -12.75 -11.59
C TYR A 622 -11.50 -12.18 -13.01
N SER A 623 -10.42 -11.56 -13.48
CA SER A 623 -10.34 -11.02 -14.83
C SER A 623 -10.49 -12.10 -15.90
N MET A 624 -9.81 -13.23 -15.73
CA MET A 624 -9.92 -14.38 -16.63
C MET A 624 -11.35 -14.96 -16.64
N ARG A 625 -12.01 -15.06 -15.48
CA ARG A 625 -13.41 -15.48 -15.38
C ARG A 625 -14.34 -14.54 -16.16
N GLU A 626 -14.18 -13.24 -16.02
CA GLU A 626 -14.99 -12.26 -16.76
C GLU A 626 -14.76 -12.35 -18.27
N LEU A 627 -13.50 -12.53 -18.71
CA LEU A 627 -13.16 -12.75 -20.12
C LEU A 627 -13.69 -14.09 -20.65
N SER A 628 -13.88 -15.09 -19.79
CA SER A 628 -14.43 -16.36 -20.22
C SER A 628 -15.86 -16.25 -20.75
N ASN A 629 -16.64 -15.27 -20.31
CA ASN A 629 -17.97 -14.98 -20.86
C ASN A 629 -17.93 -14.57 -22.35
N ILE A 630 -16.78 -14.05 -22.80
CA ILE A 630 -16.57 -13.60 -24.19
C ILE A 630 -16.00 -14.75 -25.01
N PHE A 631 -14.98 -15.45 -24.50
CA PHE A 631 -14.15 -16.36 -25.28
C PHE A 631 -14.44 -17.85 -25.07
N ASN A 632 -14.78 -18.27 -23.83
CA ASN A 632 -15.07 -19.68 -23.54
C ASN A 632 -15.87 -19.81 -22.24
N LYS A 633 -17.18 -19.91 -22.36
CA LYS A 633 -18.12 -19.97 -21.22
C LYS A 633 -17.97 -21.24 -20.37
N ASP A 634 -17.42 -22.31 -20.90
CA ASP A 634 -17.22 -23.56 -20.16
C ASP A 634 -16.19 -23.38 -19.02
N CYS A 635 -15.28 -22.41 -19.16
CA CYS A 635 -14.31 -22.07 -18.13
C CYS A 635 -14.91 -21.26 -16.96
N TYR A 636 -16.06 -20.61 -17.13
CA TYR A 636 -16.64 -19.72 -16.12
C TYR A 636 -16.86 -20.39 -14.75
N PRO A 637 -17.55 -21.56 -14.65
CA PRO A 637 -17.76 -22.22 -13.38
C PRO A 637 -16.46 -22.74 -12.77
N ILE A 638 -15.50 -23.18 -13.58
CA ILE A 638 -14.20 -23.68 -13.13
C ILE A 638 -13.40 -22.54 -12.49
N LEU A 639 -13.31 -21.39 -13.18
CA LEU A 639 -12.61 -20.21 -12.69
C LEU A 639 -13.28 -19.62 -11.46
N THR A 640 -14.62 -19.68 -11.35
CA THR A 640 -15.33 -19.23 -10.15
C THR A 640 -14.93 -20.03 -8.92
N LYS A 641 -14.86 -21.36 -9.04
CA LYS A 641 -14.39 -22.25 -7.96
C LYS A 641 -12.91 -21.98 -7.64
N LEU A 642 -12.06 -21.85 -8.67
CA LEU A 642 -10.64 -21.63 -8.49
C LEU A 642 -10.37 -20.27 -7.81
N MET A 643 -11.10 -19.23 -8.18
CA MET A 643 -11.04 -17.91 -7.53
C MET A 643 -11.41 -17.99 -6.04
N THR A 644 -12.47 -18.72 -5.68
CA THR A 644 -12.85 -18.91 -4.28
C THR A 644 -11.78 -19.69 -3.52
N ARG A 645 -11.22 -20.75 -4.13
CA ARG A 645 -10.08 -21.50 -3.55
C ARG A 645 -8.87 -20.59 -3.33
N MET A 646 -8.57 -19.70 -4.29
CA MET A 646 -7.47 -18.74 -4.20
C MET A 646 -7.68 -17.75 -3.03
N ARG A 647 -8.85 -17.15 -2.95
CA ARG A 647 -9.21 -16.19 -1.89
C ARG A 647 -9.01 -16.75 -0.48
N TYR A 648 -9.45 -17.97 -0.24
CA TYR A 648 -9.45 -18.59 1.08
C TYR A 648 -8.27 -19.53 1.33
N GLY A 649 -7.50 -19.91 0.31
CA GLY A 649 -6.41 -20.88 0.39
C GLY A 649 -6.91 -22.28 0.76
N VAL A 650 -7.93 -22.79 0.08
CA VAL A 650 -8.59 -24.06 0.42
C VAL A 650 -8.74 -24.99 -0.76
N ARG A 651 -8.88 -26.28 -0.47
CA ARG A 651 -9.26 -27.29 -1.45
C ARG A 651 -10.75 -27.19 -1.79
N GLU A 652 -11.17 -27.81 -2.88
CA GLU A 652 -12.54 -27.78 -3.39
C GLU A 652 -13.57 -28.34 -2.38
N ASP A 653 -13.17 -29.29 -1.53
CA ASP A 653 -14.01 -29.89 -0.50
C ASP A 653 -14.45 -28.91 0.62
N LEU A 654 -13.82 -27.74 0.73
CA LEU A 654 -14.14 -26.73 1.73
C LEU A 654 -14.92 -25.51 1.20
N LEU A 655 -15.24 -25.48 -0.10
CA LEU A 655 -15.87 -24.32 -0.72
C LEU A 655 -17.15 -23.87 0.02
N GLU A 656 -18.05 -24.80 0.34
CA GLU A 656 -19.28 -24.48 1.08
C GLU A 656 -19.00 -23.92 2.49
N MET A 657 -17.93 -24.38 3.13
CA MET A 657 -17.61 -23.97 4.50
C MET A 657 -17.04 -22.55 4.56
N VAL A 658 -16.22 -22.18 3.60
CA VAL A 658 -15.58 -20.85 3.58
C VAL A 658 -16.52 -19.72 3.14
N GLU A 659 -17.66 -20.02 2.55
CA GLU A 659 -18.71 -19.05 2.26
C GLU A 659 -19.43 -18.56 3.53
N LEU A 660 -19.33 -19.30 4.64
CA LEU A 660 -19.91 -18.89 5.91
C LEU A 660 -19.13 -17.74 6.54
N LYS A 661 -19.78 -16.63 6.80
CA LYS A 661 -19.16 -15.44 7.42
C LYS A 661 -18.55 -15.81 8.78
N GLY A 662 -17.26 -15.55 8.90
CA GLY A 662 -16.48 -15.84 10.10
C GLY A 662 -15.79 -17.22 10.07
N VAL A 663 -15.91 -17.96 8.97
CA VAL A 663 -15.24 -19.25 8.77
C VAL A 663 -14.14 -19.08 7.72
N GLY A 664 -12.90 -18.94 8.17
CA GLY A 664 -11.72 -18.97 7.30
C GLY A 664 -11.13 -20.39 7.17
N ARG A 665 -10.00 -20.51 6.43
CA ARG A 665 -9.30 -21.78 6.11
C ARG A 665 -9.20 -22.75 7.28
N VAL A 666 -8.69 -22.32 8.44
CA VAL A 666 -8.46 -23.20 9.60
C VAL A 666 -9.77 -23.72 10.20
N ARG A 667 -10.75 -22.81 10.38
CA ARG A 667 -12.07 -23.18 10.92
C ARG A 667 -12.84 -24.10 9.97
N ALA A 668 -12.80 -23.82 8.67
CA ALA A 668 -13.41 -24.66 7.64
C ALA A 668 -12.86 -26.09 7.69
N ARG A 669 -11.53 -26.25 7.75
CA ARG A 669 -10.89 -27.56 7.86
C ARG A 669 -11.20 -28.25 9.18
N SER A 670 -11.30 -27.51 10.28
CA SER A 670 -11.70 -28.06 11.58
C SER A 670 -13.14 -28.54 11.60
N LEU A 671 -14.08 -27.79 10.99
CA LEU A 671 -15.47 -28.21 10.79
C LEU A 671 -15.54 -29.49 9.96
N TYR A 672 -14.85 -29.50 8.83
CA TYR A 672 -14.83 -30.68 7.92
C TYR A 672 -14.30 -31.92 8.61
N LYS A 673 -13.19 -31.86 9.35
CA LYS A 673 -12.61 -32.95 10.14
C LYS A 673 -13.57 -33.48 11.23
N LYS A 674 -14.47 -32.62 11.75
CA LYS A 674 -15.49 -33.02 12.72
C LYS A 674 -16.75 -33.57 12.10
N GLY A 675 -16.81 -33.68 10.76
CA GLY A 675 -17.93 -34.26 10.02
C GLY A 675 -18.93 -33.25 9.45
N PHE A 676 -18.74 -31.95 9.68
CA PHE A 676 -19.56 -30.89 9.08
C PHE A 676 -19.04 -30.59 7.65
N THR A 677 -19.45 -31.40 6.69
CA THR A 677 -18.95 -31.39 5.30
C THR A 677 -19.86 -30.64 4.34
N SER A 678 -21.05 -30.21 4.78
CA SER A 678 -22.00 -29.42 3.99
C SER A 678 -22.86 -28.53 4.91
N TRP A 679 -23.53 -27.53 4.31
CA TRP A 679 -24.47 -26.66 5.02
C TRP A 679 -25.63 -27.43 5.65
N GLU A 680 -26.12 -28.51 5.00
CA GLU A 680 -27.16 -29.40 5.55
C GLU A 680 -26.73 -30.00 6.88
N LYS A 681 -25.50 -30.52 6.97
CA LYS A 681 -24.99 -31.09 8.21
C LYS A 681 -24.83 -30.05 9.34
N ILE A 682 -24.48 -28.82 9.01
CA ILE A 682 -24.43 -27.72 9.97
C ILE A 682 -25.87 -27.33 10.39
N ARG A 683 -26.84 -27.36 9.46
CA ARG A 683 -28.26 -27.10 9.74
C ARG A 683 -28.86 -28.13 10.67
N GLU A 684 -28.48 -29.38 10.54
CA GLU A 684 -28.98 -30.51 11.40
C GLU A 684 -28.33 -30.52 12.78
N ALA A 685 -27.10 -29.99 12.91
CA ALA A 685 -26.33 -30.02 14.14
C ALA A 685 -26.87 -29.02 15.18
N ASP A 686 -26.70 -29.35 16.46
CA ASP A 686 -26.95 -28.41 17.54
C ASP A 686 -25.74 -27.43 17.70
N VAL A 687 -26.02 -26.26 18.30
CA VAL A 687 -25.00 -25.19 18.47
C VAL A 687 -23.82 -25.67 19.32
N HIS A 688 -24.08 -26.52 20.30
CA HIS A 688 -23.02 -27.02 21.19
C HIS A 688 -22.03 -27.92 20.43
N SER A 689 -22.53 -28.76 19.52
CA SER A 689 -21.68 -29.58 18.64
C SER A 689 -20.81 -28.74 17.71
N ILE A 690 -21.33 -27.60 17.20
CA ILE A 690 -20.58 -26.64 16.38
C ILE A 690 -19.56 -25.87 17.23
N SER A 691 -19.94 -25.43 18.43
CA SER A 691 -19.02 -24.69 19.32
C SER A 691 -17.91 -25.57 19.92
N ALA A 692 -18.08 -26.90 19.91
CA ALA A 692 -17.04 -27.84 20.29
C ALA A 692 -15.91 -28.02 19.25
N VAL A 693 -16.04 -27.35 18.09
CA VAL A 693 -14.98 -27.32 17.06
C VAL A 693 -13.91 -26.34 17.47
N ILE A 694 -12.64 -26.72 17.32
CA ILE A 694 -11.48 -25.88 17.64
C ILE A 694 -11.57 -24.55 16.89
N GLY A 695 -11.46 -23.42 17.62
CA GLY A 695 -11.51 -22.07 17.05
C GLY A 695 -12.95 -21.54 16.83
N ILE A 696 -13.98 -22.24 17.27
CA ILE A 696 -15.38 -21.81 17.18
C ILE A 696 -15.97 -21.73 18.59
N GLY A 697 -16.22 -20.53 19.10
CA GLY A 697 -16.93 -20.32 20.35
C GLY A 697 -18.45 -20.21 20.14
N ASP A 698 -19.23 -20.23 21.25
CA ASP A 698 -20.70 -20.25 21.21
C ASP A 698 -21.31 -19.12 20.37
N THR A 699 -20.81 -17.89 20.48
CA THR A 699 -21.30 -16.75 19.69
C THR A 699 -21.05 -16.88 18.18
N LEU A 700 -19.96 -17.52 17.78
CA LEU A 700 -19.67 -17.78 16.37
C LEU A 700 -20.50 -18.97 15.88
N ALA A 701 -20.64 -20.02 16.70
CA ALA A 701 -21.48 -21.18 16.38
C ALA A 701 -22.94 -20.78 16.13
N GLU A 702 -23.51 -19.89 16.97
CA GLU A 702 -24.86 -19.33 16.74
C GLU A 702 -24.96 -18.52 15.43
N ARG A 703 -23.92 -17.72 15.13
CA ARG A 703 -23.87 -16.95 13.85
C ARG A 703 -23.74 -17.88 12.63
N ILE A 704 -22.95 -18.93 12.73
CA ILE A 704 -22.82 -19.94 11.66
C ILE A 704 -24.17 -20.64 11.46
N LYS A 705 -24.79 -21.12 12.54
CA LYS A 705 -26.09 -21.78 12.50
C LYS A 705 -27.16 -20.90 11.85
N LYS A 706 -27.23 -19.63 12.23
CA LYS A 706 -28.20 -18.67 11.66
C LYS A 706 -28.02 -18.43 10.15
N GLN A 707 -26.83 -18.59 9.61
CA GLN A 707 -26.59 -18.42 8.17
C GLN A 707 -27.16 -19.57 7.35
N VAL A 708 -27.16 -20.78 7.90
CA VAL A 708 -27.64 -21.98 7.20
C VAL A 708 -29.05 -22.39 7.60
N ASP A 709 -29.57 -21.85 8.72
CA ASP A 709 -30.91 -22.11 9.25
C ASP A 709 -31.62 -20.79 9.56
N PRO A 710 -32.41 -20.24 8.61
CA PRO A 710 -33.12 -18.98 8.81
C PRO A 710 -34.09 -18.99 9.98
N ASP A 711 -34.65 -20.17 10.34
CA ASP A 711 -35.63 -20.35 11.42
C ASP A 711 -34.96 -20.50 12.79
N PHE A 712 -33.64 -20.58 12.83
CA PHE A 712 -32.89 -20.68 14.09
C PHE A 712 -32.98 -19.39 14.89
N VAL A 713 -33.57 -19.50 16.10
CA VAL A 713 -33.61 -18.41 17.09
C VAL A 713 -32.47 -18.59 18.08
N PRO A 714 -31.49 -17.67 18.12
CA PRO A 714 -30.42 -17.73 19.10
C PRO A 714 -31.00 -17.77 20.52
N SER A 715 -30.50 -18.65 21.38
CA SER A 715 -30.85 -18.64 22.79
C SER A 715 -30.52 -17.24 23.33
N LYS A 716 -31.48 -16.56 23.96
CA LYS A 716 -31.25 -15.24 24.56
C LYS A 716 -29.99 -15.33 25.41
N SER A 717 -28.91 -14.73 24.94
CA SER A 717 -27.55 -14.82 25.41
C SER A 717 -27.50 -14.84 26.94
N VAL A 718 -26.86 -15.84 27.48
CA VAL A 718 -26.26 -15.78 28.82
C VAL A 718 -25.38 -14.53 28.80
N LYS A 719 -25.81 -13.48 29.48
CA LYS A 719 -24.96 -12.30 29.75
C LYS A 719 -23.62 -12.85 30.24
N PRO A 720 -22.48 -12.36 29.76
CA PRO A 720 -21.20 -12.77 30.29
C PRO A 720 -21.28 -12.65 31.83
N ARG A 721 -20.98 -13.75 32.50
CA ARG A 721 -20.93 -13.74 33.97
C ARG A 721 -20.04 -12.58 34.37
N PRO A 722 -20.52 -11.63 35.21
CA PRO A 722 -19.66 -10.59 35.73
C PRO A 722 -18.53 -11.32 36.46
N ARG A 723 -17.29 -11.10 36.09
CA ARG A 723 -16.13 -11.47 36.90
C ARG A 723 -16.38 -10.86 38.29
N LYS A 724 -16.35 -11.69 39.31
CA LYS A 724 -16.32 -11.21 40.71
C LYS A 724 -15.12 -10.26 40.82
N GLU A 725 -15.42 -8.98 40.86
CA GLU A 725 -14.48 -7.97 41.30
C GLU A 725 -14.30 -8.22 42.85
N GLU A 726 -13.15 -8.70 43.19
CA GLU A 726 -12.65 -8.54 44.57
C GLU A 726 -12.35 -7.06 44.74
N THR A 727 -13.22 -6.38 45.47
CA THR A 727 -13.06 -4.99 45.90
C THR A 727 -11.95 -4.91 46.93
N PRO A 728 -10.87 -4.17 46.71
CA PRO A 728 -10.06 -3.67 47.81
C PRO A 728 -10.71 -2.40 48.34
N GLU A 729 -10.91 -2.38 49.65
CA GLU A 729 -11.36 -1.19 50.39
C GLU A 729 -10.47 0.02 50.06
N VAL A 730 -11.09 1.04 49.47
CA VAL A 730 -10.44 2.34 49.24
C VAL A 730 -10.73 3.26 50.41
N LYS A 731 -9.68 3.61 51.13
CA LYS A 731 -9.66 4.78 52.03
C LYS A 731 -9.78 6.06 51.18
N SER A 732 -10.74 6.86 51.50
CA SER A 732 -11.06 8.17 50.92
C SER A 732 -9.98 9.22 51.17
N GLU A 733 -9.51 9.92 50.11
CA GLU A 733 -9.03 11.32 50.15
C GLU A 733 -8.97 11.92 48.72
N PRO A 734 -8.84 13.28 48.53
CA PRO A 734 -9.97 14.08 48.10
C PRO A 734 -9.93 14.53 46.60
N LYS A 735 -11.08 15.03 46.16
CA LYS A 735 -11.38 15.51 44.80
C LYS A 735 -10.34 16.50 44.26
N GLY A 736 -9.64 16.06 43.20
CA GLY A 736 -8.94 16.92 42.26
C GLY A 736 -9.69 16.93 40.93
N GLU A 737 -9.85 18.12 40.33
CA GLU A 737 -10.61 18.40 39.11
C GLU A 737 -10.18 17.54 37.87
N PRO A 738 -11.07 17.26 36.92
CA PRO A 738 -10.78 16.42 35.79
C PRO A 738 -9.87 17.14 34.79
N ARG A 739 -8.64 16.66 34.64
CA ARG A 739 -7.77 17.05 33.56
C ARG A 739 -8.36 16.52 32.24
N LYS A 740 -8.81 17.44 31.39
CA LYS A 740 -9.21 17.17 30.01
C LYS A 740 -8.03 16.53 29.26
N ARG A 741 -8.24 15.34 28.70
CA ARG A 741 -7.32 14.75 27.73
C ARG A 741 -7.41 15.56 26.44
N GLN A 742 -6.37 16.33 26.16
CA GLN A 742 -6.14 16.93 24.84
C GLN A 742 -5.51 15.87 23.94
N THR A 743 -6.25 15.43 22.92
CA THR A 743 -5.71 14.76 21.75
C THR A 743 -5.32 15.84 20.72
N ASN A 744 -4.05 15.93 20.39
CA ASN A 744 -3.53 16.98 19.51
C ASN A 744 -3.21 16.46 18.10
N LEU A 745 -3.41 17.35 17.10
CA LEU A 745 -3.18 17.13 15.67
C LEU A 745 -1.76 16.67 15.30
N PHE A 746 -0.79 16.83 16.19
CA PHE A 746 0.63 16.56 15.97
C PHE A 746 1.18 15.45 16.91
N ASP A 747 0.33 14.74 17.63
CA ASP A 747 0.73 13.60 18.45
C ASP A 747 0.86 12.30 17.62
N PHE A 748 0.96 12.43 16.29
CA PHE A 748 1.10 11.30 15.36
C PHE A 748 2.42 11.34 14.60
#